data_d914382519e8af2830c12e00028614d1
#
_entry.id   d914382519e8af2830c12e00028614d1
#
_cell.length_a   1.000
_cell.length_b   1.000
_cell.length_c   1.000
_cell.angle_alpha   90.00
_cell.angle_beta   90.00
_cell.angle_gamma   90.00
#
_symmetry.space_group_name_H-M   'P 1'
#
loop_
_entity.id
_entity.type
_entity.pdbx_description
1 polymer ?
#
loop_
_entity_poly.entity_id
_entity_poly.type
_entity_poly.pdbx_seq_one_letter_code
_entity_poly.pdbx_strand_id
1 'polypeptide(L)'
;MVERNIKYLENISLDEIKGFGEKRLSSFKKHGINNISDLLRFFPKKHIDRSQISKIDSITTDITKEITILGEVTDVSVFTTKTRLRIATLAIKDETGVIRAKWFGPQYIETRFKKGDSVAISGIPDVKKTGSIEFKNATIEKFSDLEELNETGSLIPIYPKIEGLSSTIIRKGIKEALRRTPKIEDFVSRKELGQYKIIDRISSYNKIHFPETINEFEDARNRLAFDEFIYLQSIFKEIKETYNKNETGIKHTIKKETLINFEKDIPFKLTNSQKKVINEIFSDMKNSSPMKRLLQGDVGSGKTIVAAAAVYAAINSSHQAVLMAPTEVLAEQHFNSLKKILIFNDVQIYLLTSSVTDRDKIMNTIKDGTPALIIGTHALIQDKVKFNNLGLAIIDEQQRFGVEQRKKLTSSQDKTPHQLVMTATPIPRTTALAIYGDLDLSVIDEMPPGRKTINSILYEGSKEDTEKIYTLCENHLKNKSQIFVVCPFIEESEKIDIKAAENVYKQFKEKFSNYEVEILHGKINSEDKEKIMEDMHNKKIDILVSTVVIEVGIDIHNATLMIIESAERFGLNQLHQLRGRVGRGVKESDCVFHVTDGKNMETITEVGKKRLQAIVENNDGFKLSEIDLQIRGEGKVTGTSQSGMSDLKVADIRYDYDILQSSKDYFENNITTINEALIQEEAKILFPNFSKVEDST
;
A
#
# COMPACT_ATOMS: atom_id res chain seq x y z
N MET A 1 -25.87 26.16 25.94
CA MET A 1 -26.29 25.59 24.65
C MET A 1 -25.72 24.18 24.61
N VAL A 2 -26.55 23.19 24.39
CA VAL A 2 -26.10 21.78 24.32
C VAL A 2 -25.26 21.65 23.06
N GLU A 3 -24.02 21.19 23.20
CA GLU A 3 -23.17 20.85 22.08
C GLU A 3 -23.79 19.66 21.35
N ARG A 4 -23.71 19.64 20.01
CA ARG A 4 -24.37 18.65 19.16
C ARG A 4 -23.31 17.73 18.58
N ASN A 5 -23.37 16.46 18.92
CA ASN A 5 -22.49 15.45 18.35
C ASN A 5 -22.99 14.91 17.00
N ILE A 6 -22.21 14.10 16.31
CA ILE A 6 -22.57 13.51 15.01
C ILE A 6 -23.84 12.66 15.13
N LYS A 7 -24.03 11.91 16.20
CA LYS A 7 -25.23 11.11 16.44
C LYS A 7 -26.49 11.98 16.52
N TYR A 8 -26.40 13.16 17.14
CA TYR A 8 -27.52 14.10 17.13
C TYR A 8 -27.86 14.57 15.72
N LEU A 9 -26.85 14.84 14.89
CA LEU A 9 -27.02 15.29 13.51
C LEU A 9 -27.60 14.20 12.60
N GLU A 10 -27.37 12.92 12.91
CA GLU A 10 -27.98 11.80 12.20
C GLU A 10 -29.49 11.73 12.38
N ASN A 11 -29.99 12.16 13.52
CA ASN A 11 -31.42 12.17 13.82
C ASN A 11 -32.19 13.35 13.16
N ILE A 12 -31.46 14.26 12.49
CA ILE A 12 -32.10 15.40 11.79
C ILE A 12 -32.27 15.04 10.33
N SER A 13 -33.51 14.83 9.91
CA SER A 13 -33.83 14.46 8.53
C SER A 13 -33.61 15.61 7.55
N LEU A 14 -33.30 15.27 6.29
CA LEU A 14 -33.09 16.24 5.20
C LEU A 14 -34.39 17.00 4.80
N ASP A 15 -35.56 16.47 5.12
CA ASP A 15 -36.84 17.13 4.85
C ASP A 15 -37.06 18.44 5.66
N GLU A 16 -36.30 18.58 6.74
CA GLU A 16 -36.28 19.86 7.50
C GLU A 16 -35.54 20.97 6.74
N ILE A 17 -34.80 20.68 5.68
CA ILE A 17 -34.07 21.68 4.88
C ILE A 17 -35.05 22.35 3.91
N LYS A 18 -35.22 23.65 4.03
CA LYS A 18 -36.07 24.42 3.11
C LYS A 18 -35.63 24.23 1.65
N GLY A 19 -36.62 23.88 0.81
CA GLY A 19 -36.39 23.68 -0.62
C GLY A 19 -36.06 22.24 -1.04
N PHE A 20 -36.01 21.28 -0.12
CA PHE A 20 -35.87 19.86 -0.42
C PHE A 20 -37.25 19.17 -0.51
N GLY A 21 -37.88 19.23 -1.68
CA GLY A 21 -39.13 18.49 -1.94
C GLY A 21 -38.81 16.97 -2.22
N GLU A 22 -39.86 16.15 -2.22
CA GLU A 22 -39.78 14.68 -2.32
C GLU A 22 -38.82 14.13 -3.40
N LYS A 23 -38.84 14.73 -4.61
CA LYS A 23 -37.97 14.32 -5.71
C LYS A 23 -36.47 14.52 -5.39
N ARG A 24 -36.13 15.66 -4.74
CA ARG A 24 -34.76 15.98 -4.34
C ARG A 24 -34.31 15.09 -3.21
N LEU A 25 -35.16 14.85 -2.22
CA LEU A 25 -34.92 13.92 -1.11
C LEU A 25 -34.67 12.50 -1.62
N SER A 26 -35.48 12.03 -2.58
CA SER A 26 -35.28 10.71 -3.21
C SER A 26 -33.91 10.62 -3.90
N SER A 27 -33.46 11.69 -4.59
CA SER A 27 -32.15 11.70 -5.22
C SER A 27 -31.00 11.67 -4.20
N PHE A 28 -31.08 12.38 -3.08
CA PHE A 28 -30.10 12.30 -2.01
C PHE A 28 -30.04 10.90 -1.38
N LYS A 29 -31.22 10.33 -1.03
CA LYS A 29 -31.32 8.99 -0.42
C LYS A 29 -30.73 7.88 -1.31
N LYS A 30 -30.95 7.94 -2.62
CA LYS A 30 -30.34 6.99 -3.59
C LYS A 30 -28.81 7.00 -3.58
N HIS A 31 -28.21 8.10 -3.11
CA HIS A 31 -26.74 8.26 -3.00
C HIS A 31 -26.24 8.13 -1.56
N GLY A 32 -27.05 7.56 -0.65
CA GLY A 32 -26.67 7.29 0.73
C GLY A 32 -26.66 8.53 1.63
N ILE A 33 -27.28 9.65 1.20
CA ILE A 33 -27.37 10.88 2.00
C ILE A 33 -28.77 10.96 2.59
N ASN A 34 -28.91 10.61 3.88
CA ASN A 34 -30.19 10.44 4.54
C ASN A 34 -30.51 11.54 5.57
N ASN A 35 -29.49 12.17 6.13
CA ASN A 35 -29.61 13.10 7.25
C ASN A 35 -28.60 14.26 7.11
N ILE A 36 -28.62 15.20 8.07
CA ILE A 36 -27.71 16.35 8.07
C ILE A 36 -26.26 15.93 8.23
N SER A 37 -25.94 14.91 9.03
CA SER A 37 -24.58 14.39 9.19
C SER A 37 -24.02 13.91 7.84
N ASP A 38 -24.80 13.11 7.10
CA ASP A 38 -24.39 12.62 5.77
C ASP A 38 -24.15 13.80 4.80
N LEU A 39 -25.01 14.81 4.83
CA LEU A 39 -24.89 15.96 3.95
C LEU A 39 -23.66 16.81 4.27
N LEU A 40 -23.33 17.03 5.54
CA LEU A 40 -22.12 17.74 5.97
C LEU A 40 -20.84 16.96 5.63
N ARG A 41 -20.94 15.63 5.52
CA ARG A 41 -19.84 14.75 5.13
C ARG A 41 -19.82 14.42 3.63
N PHE A 42 -20.67 15.05 2.84
CA PHE A 42 -20.62 15.00 1.38
C PHE A 42 -19.61 16.05 0.88
N PHE A 43 -18.33 15.72 1.02
CA PHE A 43 -17.22 16.65 0.75
C PHE A 43 -17.05 16.95 -0.74
N PRO A 44 -16.59 18.17 -1.09
CA PRO A 44 -16.27 18.54 -2.46
C PRO A 44 -15.05 17.75 -2.96
N LYS A 45 -15.07 17.39 -4.25
CA LYS A 45 -13.92 16.72 -4.91
C LYS A 45 -12.74 17.67 -5.11
N LYS A 46 -13.02 18.94 -5.37
CA LYS A 46 -12.07 20.02 -5.53
C LYS A 46 -12.74 21.37 -5.41
N HIS A 47 -11.95 22.43 -5.33
CA HIS A 47 -12.43 23.81 -5.41
C HIS A 47 -11.89 24.45 -6.69
N ILE A 48 -12.68 25.34 -7.28
CA ILE A 48 -12.27 26.22 -8.38
C ILE A 48 -11.95 27.58 -7.78
N ASP A 49 -10.71 28.03 -7.99
CA ASP A 49 -10.27 29.34 -7.55
C ASP A 49 -10.68 30.41 -8.58
N ARG A 50 -11.54 31.32 -8.16
CA ARG A 50 -11.99 32.43 -8.98
C ARG A 50 -10.95 33.52 -9.18
N SER A 51 -9.99 33.64 -8.32
CA SER A 51 -8.88 34.59 -8.51
C SER A 51 -8.03 34.21 -9.72
N GLN A 52 -8.16 32.97 -10.20
CA GLN A 52 -7.48 32.40 -11.37
C GLN A 52 -8.37 32.31 -12.62
N ILE A 53 -9.55 32.97 -12.62
CA ILE A 53 -10.36 33.08 -13.83
C ILE A 53 -9.61 33.98 -14.82
N SER A 54 -9.23 33.39 -15.94
CA SER A 54 -8.52 34.06 -17.02
C SER A 54 -9.47 34.30 -18.19
N LYS A 55 -9.29 35.39 -18.90
CA LYS A 55 -9.88 35.59 -20.23
C LYS A 55 -9.07 34.84 -21.29
N ILE A 56 -9.73 34.42 -22.35
CA ILE A 56 -9.08 33.61 -23.40
C ILE A 56 -7.90 34.34 -24.02
N ASP A 57 -8.00 35.66 -24.22
CA ASP A 57 -6.94 36.50 -24.79
C ASP A 57 -5.72 36.67 -23.87
N SER A 58 -5.87 36.45 -22.57
CA SER A 58 -4.76 36.55 -21.61
C SER A 58 -3.90 35.28 -21.52
N ILE A 59 -4.26 34.22 -22.26
CA ILE A 59 -3.55 32.92 -22.21
C ILE A 59 -2.30 32.98 -23.07
N THR A 60 -1.14 32.86 -22.46
CA THR A 60 0.19 32.83 -23.12
C THR A 60 0.77 31.41 -23.13
N THR A 61 1.82 31.19 -23.94
CA THR A 61 2.53 29.89 -24.07
C THR A 61 3.21 29.44 -22.78
N ASP A 62 3.43 30.34 -21.83
CA ASP A 62 4.23 30.08 -20.61
C ASP A 62 3.39 29.64 -19.41
N ILE A 63 2.06 29.49 -19.61
CA ILE A 63 1.18 29.06 -18.53
C ILE A 63 1.31 27.56 -18.28
N THR A 64 1.96 27.20 -17.18
CA THR A 64 2.14 25.81 -16.71
C THR A 64 1.20 25.43 -15.57
N LYS A 65 0.39 26.39 -15.08
CA LYS A 65 -0.55 26.20 -13.96
C LYS A 65 -1.99 25.99 -14.48
N GLU A 66 -2.79 25.30 -13.68
CA GLU A 66 -4.23 25.17 -13.95
C GLU A 66 -4.90 26.54 -13.90
N ILE A 67 -5.64 26.89 -14.97
CA ILE A 67 -6.45 28.09 -15.05
C ILE A 67 -7.91 27.74 -15.29
N THR A 68 -8.81 28.65 -14.93
CA THR A 68 -10.25 28.51 -15.17
C THR A 68 -10.72 29.57 -16.15
N ILE A 69 -11.51 29.14 -17.14
CA ILE A 69 -12.18 30.02 -18.10
C ILE A 69 -13.68 29.87 -17.96
N LEU A 70 -14.38 31.00 -17.94
CA LEU A 70 -15.84 31.05 -18.05
C LEU A 70 -16.22 31.37 -19.48
N GLY A 71 -17.17 30.63 -20.05
CA GLY A 71 -17.63 30.88 -21.41
C GLY A 71 -18.89 30.10 -21.75
N GLU A 72 -19.38 30.35 -22.98
CA GLU A 72 -20.53 29.67 -23.54
C GLU A 72 -20.09 28.60 -24.54
N VAL A 73 -20.74 27.44 -24.51
CA VAL A 73 -20.52 26.36 -25.47
C VAL A 73 -21.10 26.78 -26.82
N THR A 74 -20.23 26.93 -27.82
CA THR A 74 -20.62 27.33 -29.18
C THR A 74 -20.79 26.13 -30.10
N ASP A 75 -20.06 25.04 -29.88
CA ASP A 75 -20.12 23.82 -30.67
C ASP A 75 -19.79 22.59 -29.83
N VAL A 76 -20.41 21.47 -30.22
CA VAL A 76 -20.19 20.13 -29.60
C VAL A 76 -19.98 19.12 -30.73
N SER A 77 -18.84 18.51 -30.78
CA SER A 77 -18.52 17.53 -31.81
C SER A 77 -17.90 16.25 -31.22
N VAL A 78 -18.16 15.10 -31.86
CA VAL A 78 -17.61 13.81 -31.48
C VAL A 78 -16.97 13.17 -32.70
N PHE A 79 -15.76 12.71 -32.52
CA PHE A 79 -15.02 12.00 -33.55
C PHE A 79 -14.48 10.67 -32.99
N THR A 80 -14.59 9.61 -33.77
CA THR A 80 -14.00 8.31 -33.44
C THR A 80 -12.83 8.02 -34.36
N THR A 81 -11.64 7.80 -33.79
CA THR A 81 -10.43 7.51 -34.57
C THR A 81 -10.49 6.13 -35.23
N LYS A 82 -9.61 5.87 -36.20
CA LYS A 82 -9.44 4.54 -36.83
C LYS A 82 -9.12 3.44 -35.80
N THR A 83 -8.50 3.80 -34.69
CA THR A 83 -8.20 2.89 -33.55
C THR A 83 -9.34 2.76 -32.54
N ARG A 84 -10.57 3.17 -32.90
CA ARG A 84 -11.78 3.18 -32.06
C ARG A 84 -11.71 4.06 -30.81
N LEU A 85 -10.76 4.98 -30.73
CA LEU A 85 -10.71 5.96 -29.64
C LEU A 85 -11.76 7.05 -29.92
N ARG A 86 -12.69 7.26 -28.99
CA ARG A 86 -13.70 8.31 -29.05
C ARG A 86 -13.11 9.61 -28.50
N ILE A 87 -13.25 10.71 -29.26
CA ILE A 87 -12.81 12.05 -28.87
C ILE A 87 -14.01 12.99 -28.93
N ALA A 88 -14.40 13.53 -27.77
CA ALA A 88 -15.40 14.60 -27.70
C ALA A 88 -14.70 15.94 -27.65
N THR A 89 -15.18 16.91 -28.42
CA THR A 89 -14.63 18.28 -28.47
C THR A 89 -15.74 19.28 -28.23
N LEU A 90 -15.49 20.22 -27.32
CA LEU A 90 -16.32 21.41 -27.11
C LEU A 90 -15.57 22.65 -27.57
N ALA A 91 -16.24 23.53 -28.30
CA ALA A 91 -15.77 24.88 -28.52
C ALA A 91 -16.44 25.80 -27.48
N ILE A 92 -15.65 26.55 -26.74
CA ILE A 92 -16.10 27.42 -25.66
C ILE A 92 -15.64 28.84 -25.98
N LYS A 93 -16.55 29.80 -25.92
CA LYS A 93 -16.30 31.20 -26.26
C LYS A 93 -16.54 32.07 -25.03
N ASP A 94 -15.63 33.01 -24.78
CA ASP A 94 -15.86 34.16 -23.91
C ASP A 94 -15.95 35.47 -24.76
N GLU A 95 -15.90 36.62 -24.11
CA GLU A 95 -15.91 37.92 -24.76
C GLU A 95 -14.67 38.16 -25.66
N THR A 96 -13.56 37.44 -25.41
CA THR A 96 -12.24 37.76 -25.96
C THR A 96 -11.76 36.73 -26.98
N GLY A 97 -12.31 35.48 -26.97
CA GLY A 97 -11.85 34.47 -27.88
C GLY A 97 -12.63 33.16 -27.84
N VAL A 98 -12.08 32.14 -28.49
CA VAL A 98 -12.63 30.78 -28.53
C VAL A 98 -11.52 29.77 -28.23
N ILE A 99 -11.80 28.84 -27.32
CA ILE A 99 -10.93 27.69 -27.00
C ILE A 99 -11.57 26.39 -27.43
N ARG A 100 -10.76 25.34 -27.56
CA ARG A 100 -11.23 23.97 -27.77
C ARG A 100 -10.83 23.08 -26.61
N ALA A 101 -11.79 22.32 -26.10
CA ALA A 101 -11.55 21.34 -25.05
C ALA A 101 -11.85 19.94 -25.58
N LYS A 102 -10.91 19.01 -25.38
CA LYS A 102 -10.96 17.63 -25.89
C LYS A 102 -10.94 16.63 -24.74
N TRP A 103 -11.83 15.64 -24.82
CA TRP A 103 -11.86 14.49 -23.89
C TRP A 103 -11.69 13.19 -24.68
N PHE A 104 -10.84 12.31 -24.14
CA PHE A 104 -10.50 11.05 -24.75
C PHE A 104 -11.17 9.90 -23.99
N GLY A 105 -11.81 8.98 -24.73
CA GLY A 105 -12.51 7.83 -24.15
C GLY A 105 -14.02 8.04 -23.95
N PRO A 106 -14.73 7.14 -23.22
CA PRO A 106 -16.19 7.10 -23.15
C PRO A 106 -16.78 8.06 -22.11
N GLN A 107 -16.40 9.34 -22.13
CA GLN A 107 -16.88 10.32 -21.12
C GLN A 107 -18.27 10.91 -21.42
N TYR A 108 -18.84 10.64 -22.57
CA TYR A 108 -20.19 11.11 -23.00
C TYR A 108 -20.43 12.60 -22.77
N ILE A 109 -19.44 13.43 -23.03
CA ILE A 109 -19.47 14.89 -22.86
C ILE A 109 -20.60 15.51 -23.70
N GLU A 110 -20.80 15.02 -24.90
CA GLU A 110 -21.84 15.48 -25.85
C GLU A 110 -23.26 15.26 -25.36
N THR A 111 -23.49 14.35 -24.44
CA THR A 111 -24.83 14.14 -23.83
C THR A 111 -25.08 15.11 -22.66
N ARG A 112 -24.00 15.66 -22.10
CA ARG A 112 -24.04 16.51 -20.90
C ARG A 112 -24.10 18.00 -21.22
N PHE A 113 -23.49 18.42 -22.34
CA PHE A 113 -23.35 19.81 -22.71
C PHE A 113 -23.98 20.06 -24.11
N LYS A 114 -24.62 21.22 -24.26
CA LYS A 114 -25.26 21.63 -25.51
C LYS A 114 -24.80 23.06 -25.85
N LYS A 115 -24.91 23.40 -27.12
CA LYS A 115 -24.71 24.78 -27.60
C LYS A 115 -25.62 25.73 -26.79
N GLY A 116 -25.03 26.83 -26.33
CA GLY A 116 -25.70 27.82 -25.47
C GLY A 116 -25.55 27.58 -23.97
N ASP A 117 -24.89 26.46 -23.56
CA ASP A 117 -24.66 26.20 -22.14
C ASP A 117 -23.52 27.09 -21.61
N SER A 118 -23.77 27.79 -20.51
CA SER A 118 -22.73 28.52 -19.77
C SER A 118 -21.89 27.53 -18.95
N VAL A 119 -20.58 27.55 -19.13
CA VAL A 119 -19.68 26.58 -18.52
C VAL A 119 -18.42 27.24 -17.94
N ALA A 120 -17.90 26.64 -16.85
CA ALA A 120 -16.54 26.86 -16.40
C ALA A 120 -15.68 25.65 -16.81
N ILE A 121 -14.55 25.92 -17.42
CA ILE A 121 -13.55 24.89 -17.75
C ILE A 121 -12.26 25.21 -17.02
N SER A 122 -11.70 24.19 -16.34
CA SER A 122 -10.46 24.29 -15.58
C SER A 122 -9.47 23.23 -16.03
N GLY A 123 -8.22 23.64 -16.25
CA GLY A 123 -7.16 22.77 -16.70
C GLY A 123 -5.90 23.54 -17.07
N ILE A 124 -4.87 22.82 -17.50
CA ILE A 124 -3.65 23.43 -18.04
C ILE A 124 -3.85 23.63 -19.54
N PRO A 125 -3.76 24.86 -20.06
CA PRO A 125 -3.92 25.12 -21.49
C PRO A 125 -2.74 24.62 -22.29
N ASP A 126 -3.01 24.04 -23.45
CA ASP A 126 -2.03 23.66 -24.47
C ASP A 126 -2.11 24.68 -25.62
N VAL A 127 -1.18 25.64 -25.64
CA VAL A 127 -1.15 26.69 -26.66
C VAL A 127 -0.29 26.22 -27.82
N LYS A 128 -0.92 25.98 -28.98
CA LYS A 128 -0.21 25.54 -30.20
C LYS A 128 0.53 26.67 -30.88
N LYS A 129 1.55 26.34 -31.66
CA LYS A 129 2.31 27.28 -32.48
C LYS A 129 1.42 28.08 -33.44
N THR A 130 0.22 27.60 -33.76
CA THR A 130 -0.80 28.27 -34.56
C THR A 130 -1.62 29.31 -33.81
N GLY A 131 -1.37 29.51 -32.50
CA GLY A 131 -2.14 30.40 -31.64
C GLY A 131 -3.46 29.81 -31.14
N SER A 132 -3.78 28.55 -31.49
CA SER A 132 -5.00 27.90 -30.96
C SER A 132 -4.76 27.35 -29.59
N ILE A 133 -5.71 27.57 -28.66
CA ILE A 133 -5.66 27.12 -27.28
C ILE A 133 -6.53 25.86 -27.15
N GLU A 134 -5.94 24.79 -26.68
CA GLU A 134 -6.62 23.51 -26.43
C GLU A 134 -6.50 23.09 -24.96
N PHE A 135 -7.58 22.53 -24.42
CA PHE A 135 -7.58 21.84 -23.12
C PHE A 135 -7.75 20.34 -23.35
N LYS A 136 -6.99 19.51 -22.62
CA LYS A 136 -7.09 18.05 -22.71
C LYS A 136 -7.62 17.49 -21.39
N ASN A 137 -8.73 16.72 -21.45
CA ASN A 137 -9.37 16.12 -20.26
C ASN A 137 -9.63 17.09 -19.11
N ALA A 138 -9.89 18.37 -19.45
CA ALA A 138 -10.15 19.41 -18.48
C ALA A 138 -11.41 19.13 -17.66
N THR A 139 -11.49 19.70 -16.47
CA THR A 139 -12.71 19.67 -15.67
C THR A 139 -13.67 20.71 -16.24
N ILE A 140 -14.93 20.33 -16.49
CA ILE A 140 -15.96 21.24 -17.01
C ILE A 140 -17.25 21.12 -16.19
N GLU A 141 -17.83 22.26 -15.85
CA GLU A 141 -19.12 22.38 -15.16
C GLU A 141 -20.06 23.33 -15.88
N LYS A 142 -21.35 22.99 -15.80
CA LYS A 142 -22.42 23.83 -16.32
C LYS A 142 -22.97 24.70 -15.19
N PHE A 143 -23.17 26.01 -15.46
CA PHE A 143 -23.83 26.93 -14.57
C PHE A 143 -25.19 27.30 -15.11
N SER A 144 -26.17 27.45 -14.24
CA SER A 144 -27.52 27.91 -14.60
C SER A 144 -27.61 29.45 -14.63
N ASP A 145 -26.72 30.15 -13.92
CA ASP A 145 -26.73 31.61 -13.83
C ASP A 145 -25.37 32.15 -13.38
N LEU A 146 -24.86 33.18 -14.06
CA LEU A 146 -23.60 33.87 -13.71
C LEU A 146 -23.74 34.62 -12.35
N GLU A 147 -24.97 35.00 -11.95
CA GLU A 147 -25.22 35.63 -10.66
C GLU A 147 -25.02 34.68 -9.47
N GLU A 148 -25.24 33.36 -9.64
CA GLU A 148 -24.95 32.36 -8.59
C GLU A 148 -23.46 32.29 -8.25
N LEU A 149 -22.61 32.67 -9.17
CA LEU A 149 -21.17 32.80 -8.96
C LEU A 149 -20.83 33.96 -8.00
N ASN A 150 -21.67 34.96 -7.82
CA ASN A 150 -21.39 36.13 -6.98
C ASN A 150 -21.68 35.90 -5.48
N GLU A 151 -22.44 34.86 -5.11
CA GLU A 151 -22.82 34.58 -3.72
C GLU A 151 -21.81 33.65 -2.98
N THR A 152 -20.88 33.02 -3.65
CA THR A 152 -19.87 32.13 -3.06
C THR A 152 -18.52 32.86 -3.04
N GLY A 153 -17.71 32.66 -2.01
CA GLY A 153 -16.36 33.23 -1.86
C GLY A 153 -15.42 32.97 -3.06
N SER A 154 -14.15 33.28 -2.91
CA SER A 154 -13.13 33.09 -3.99
C SER A 154 -12.98 31.66 -4.48
N LEU A 155 -13.29 30.66 -3.63
CA LEU A 155 -13.20 29.23 -3.92
C LEU A 155 -14.57 28.57 -4.03
N ILE A 156 -14.89 28.00 -5.20
CA ILE A 156 -16.18 27.34 -5.48
C ILE A 156 -16.04 25.83 -5.29
N PRO A 157 -16.81 25.20 -4.36
CA PRO A 157 -16.77 23.76 -4.16
C PRO A 157 -17.44 22.99 -5.30
N ILE A 158 -16.78 21.96 -5.79
CA ILE A 158 -17.25 21.02 -6.81
C ILE A 158 -17.57 19.67 -6.16
N TYR A 159 -18.83 19.34 -6.06
CA TYR A 159 -19.32 18.10 -5.45
C TYR A 159 -19.38 16.92 -6.45
N PRO A 160 -19.35 15.67 -5.95
CA PRO A 160 -19.73 14.51 -6.75
C PRO A 160 -21.13 14.71 -7.34
N LYS A 161 -21.33 14.24 -8.58
CA LYS A 161 -22.62 14.38 -9.27
C LYS A 161 -23.66 13.48 -8.61
N ILE A 162 -24.80 14.07 -8.25
CA ILE A 162 -26.02 13.37 -7.82
C ILE A 162 -27.02 13.46 -8.97
N GLU A 163 -27.55 12.35 -9.42
CA GLU A 163 -28.52 12.32 -10.51
C GLU A 163 -29.81 13.06 -10.12
N GLY A 164 -30.24 13.98 -10.97
CA GLY A 164 -31.42 14.82 -10.70
C GLY A 164 -31.19 16.04 -9.82
N LEU A 165 -29.94 16.31 -9.37
CA LEU A 165 -29.60 17.50 -8.58
C LEU A 165 -28.51 18.34 -9.27
N SER A 166 -28.69 19.65 -9.28
CA SER A 166 -27.63 20.59 -9.68
C SER A 166 -26.66 20.86 -8.53
N SER A 167 -25.41 21.22 -8.86
CA SER A 167 -24.40 21.61 -7.86
C SER A 167 -24.89 22.75 -6.95
N THR A 168 -25.69 23.68 -7.49
CA THR A 168 -26.31 24.76 -6.74
C THR A 168 -27.25 24.26 -5.64
N ILE A 169 -28.08 23.25 -5.94
CA ILE A 169 -29.01 22.69 -4.93
C ILE A 169 -28.21 22.05 -3.81
N ILE A 170 -27.13 21.34 -4.16
CA ILE A 170 -26.24 20.69 -3.18
C ILE A 170 -25.59 21.77 -2.30
N ARG A 171 -25.02 22.82 -2.89
CA ARG A 171 -24.39 23.93 -2.16
C ARG A 171 -25.37 24.63 -1.21
N LYS A 172 -26.59 24.98 -1.70
CA LYS A 172 -27.63 25.57 -0.88
C LYS A 172 -28.04 24.66 0.29
N GLY A 173 -28.15 23.37 0.04
CA GLY A 173 -28.44 22.38 1.09
C GLY A 173 -27.38 22.33 2.17
N ILE A 174 -26.12 22.27 1.79
CA ILE A 174 -24.99 22.25 2.73
C ILE A 174 -24.91 23.56 3.52
N LYS A 175 -25.07 24.69 2.86
CA LYS A 175 -25.09 26.03 3.55
C LYS A 175 -26.19 26.11 4.60
N GLU A 176 -27.38 25.58 4.29
CA GLU A 176 -28.49 25.55 5.27
C GLU A 176 -28.22 24.51 6.38
N ALA A 177 -27.61 23.36 6.08
CA ALA A 177 -27.21 22.37 7.07
C ALA A 177 -26.18 22.96 8.06
N LEU A 178 -25.16 23.67 7.58
CA LEU A 178 -24.16 24.36 8.41
C LEU A 178 -24.80 25.44 9.27
N ARG A 179 -25.77 26.23 8.70
CA ARG A 179 -26.51 27.24 9.46
C ARG A 179 -27.33 26.65 10.61
N ARG A 180 -27.87 25.44 10.44
CA ARG A 180 -28.61 24.71 11.47
C ARG A 180 -27.72 24.04 12.50
N THR A 181 -26.43 23.89 12.19
CA THR A 181 -25.44 23.26 13.03
C THR A 181 -24.38 24.26 13.49
N PRO A 182 -24.76 25.27 14.31
CA PRO A 182 -23.84 26.34 14.70
C PRO A 182 -22.70 25.88 15.61
N LYS A 183 -22.84 24.69 16.22
CA LYS A 183 -21.82 24.04 17.04
C LYS A 183 -21.86 22.54 16.86
N ILE A 184 -20.68 21.93 16.70
CA ILE A 184 -20.44 20.49 16.77
C ILE A 184 -19.52 20.27 17.96
N GLU A 185 -19.83 19.27 18.77
CA GLU A 185 -19.01 18.88 19.91
C GLU A 185 -17.60 18.51 19.43
N ASP A 186 -16.59 19.08 20.08
CA ASP A 186 -15.20 18.87 19.73
C ASP A 186 -14.50 18.07 20.84
N PHE A 187 -13.97 16.91 20.51
CA PHE A 187 -13.22 16.08 21.45
C PHE A 187 -11.80 16.60 21.69
N VAL A 188 -11.32 17.56 20.88
CA VAL A 188 -10.02 18.21 21.04
C VAL A 188 -10.21 19.53 21.79
N SER A 189 -9.54 19.70 22.93
CA SER A 189 -9.62 20.94 23.70
C SER A 189 -8.92 22.11 23.01
N ARG A 190 -9.31 23.35 23.35
CA ARG A 190 -8.67 24.56 22.79
C ARG A 190 -7.16 24.62 22.97
N LYS A 191 -6.62 24.07 24.06
CA LYS A 191 -5.18 24.01 24.33
C LYS A 191 -4.52 23.04 23.34
N GLU A 192 -5.12 21.91 23.11
CA GLU A 192 -4.62 20.86 22.23
C GLU A 192 -4.71 21.25 20.76
N LEU A 193 -5.77 22.01 20.35
CA LEU A 193 -5.83 22.56 19.00
C LEU A 193 -4.57 23.37 18.66
N GLY A 194 -4.09 24.21 19.60
CA GLY A 194 -2.83 24.95 19.44
C GLY A 194 -1.60 24.04 19.42
N GLN A 195 -1.57 23.01 20.25
CA GLN A 195 -0.44 22.06 20.34
C GLN A 195 -0.27 21.28 19.02
N TYR A 196 -1.36 20.78 18.44
CA TYR A 196 -1.37 20.00 17.21
C TYR A 196 -1.51 20.87 15.94
N LYS A 197 -1.60 22.20 16.09
CA LYS A 197 -1.73 23.15 14.98
C LYS A 197 -2.92 22.84 14.06
N ILE A 198 -4.05 22.48 14.64
CA ILE A 198 -5.30 22.18 13.93
C ILE A 198 -6.39 23.16 14.34
N ILE A 199 -7.36 23.38 13.45
CA ILE A 199 -8.53 24.23 13.71
C ILE A 199 -9.63 23.46 14.45
N ASP A 200 -10.60 24.20 15.02
CA ASP A 200 -11.74 23.56 15.66
C ASP A 200 -12.67 22.87 14.63
N ARG A 201 -13.47 21.95 15.13
CA ARG A 201 -14.28 21.04 14.33
C ARG A 201 -15.34 21.74 13.50
N ILE A 202 -16.08 22.71 14.07
CA ILE A 202 -17.11 23.41 13.30
C ILE A 202 -16.50 24.31 12.22
N SER A 203 -15.37 24.95 12.49
CA SER A 203 -14.61 25.70 11.50
C SER A 203 -14.15 24.80 10.37
N SER A 204 -13.73 23.56 10.66
CA SER A 204 -13.30 22.62 9.62
C SER A 204 -14.46 22.23 8.68
N TYR A 205 -15.66 21.97 9.20
CA TYR A 205 -16.83 21.70 8.35
C TYR A 205 -17.24 22.92 7.53
N ASN A 206 -17.13 24.13 8.05
CA ASN A 206 -17.41 25.33 7.28
C ASN A 206 -16.39 25.54 6.16
N LYS A 207 -15.08 25.45 6.49
CA LYS A 207 -13.99 25.77 5.58
C LYS A 207 -13.73 24.68 4.55
N ILE A 208 -14.03 23.40 4.81
CA ILE A 208 -13.94 22.36 3.79
C ILE A 208 -14.93 22.56 2.66
N HIS A 209 -16.11 23.14 2.97
CA HIS A 209 -17.15 23.41 1.98
C HIS A 209 -17.04 24.81 1.37
N PHE A 210 -16.75 25.84 2.17
CA PHE A 210 -16.76 27.24 1.75
C PHE A 210 -15.51 27.98 2.28
N PRO A 211 -14.31 27.59 1.84
CA PRO A 211 -13.09 28.29 2.23
C PRO A 211 -12.97 29.62 1.49
N GLU A 212 -12.34 30.60 2.11
CA GLU A 212 -12.00 31.87 1.46
C GLU A 212 -10.64 31.78 0.73
N THR A 213 -9.72 30.95 1.26
CA THR A 213 -8.38 30.72 0.71
C THR A 213 -8.05 29.24 0.63
N ILE A 214 -7.04 28.90 -0.20
CA ILE A 214 -6.52 27.52 -0.30
C ILE A 214 -5.99 27.03 1.05
N ASN A 215 -5.31 27.90 1.81
CA ASN A 215 -4.79 27.54 3.13
C ASN A 215 -5.92 27.17 4.10
N GLU A 216 -7.04 27.88 4.08
CA GLU A 216 -8.21 27.53 4.89
C GLU A 216 -8.80 26.16 4.52
N PHE A 217 -8.81 25.85 3.23
CA PHE A 217 -9.22 24.52 2.77
C PHE A 217 -8.27 23.43 3.28
N GLU A 218 -6.95 23.66 3.18
CA GLU A 218 -5.93 22.71 3.67
C GLU A 218 -6.03 22.52 5.18
N ASP A 219 -6.18 23.59 5.97
CA ASP A 219 -6.37 23.50 7.42
C ASP A 219 -7.62 22.68 7.78
N ALA A 220 -8.72 22.91 7.06
CA ALA A 220 -9.96 22.17 7.27
C ALA A 220 -9.81 20.69 6.90
N ARG A 221 -9.16 20.40 5.78
CA ARG A 221 -8.85 19.05 5.35
C ARG A 221 -7.98 18.32 6.37
N ASN A 222 -6.92 18.98 6.83
CA ASN A 222 -5.99 18.41 7.81
C ASN A 222 -6.71 18.08 9.12
N ARG A 223 -7.60 18.94 9.59
CA ARG A 223 -8.41 18.67 10.77
C ARG A 223 -9.33 17.47 10.57
N LEU A 224 -10.07 17.41 9.48
CA LEU A 224 -10.99 16.29 9.23
C LEU A 224 -10.24 14.96 8.99
N ALA A 225 -9.06 14.99 8.36
CA ALA A 225 -8.19 13.82 8.24
C ALA A 225 -7.68 13.35 9.61
N PHE A 226 -7.30 14.29 10.48
CA PHE A 226 -6.92 13.99 11.87
C PHE A 226 -8.08 13.30 12.62
N ASP A 227 -9.29 13.79 12.50
CA ASP A 227 -10.48 13.20 13.12
C ASP A 227 -10.72 11.76 12.59
N GLU A 228 -10.64 11.55 11.28
CA GLU A 228 -10.80 10.23 10.68
C GLU A 228 -9.74 9.22 11.19
N PHE A 229 -8.50 9.65 11.35
CA PHE A 229 -7.46 8.79 11.93
C PHE A 229 -7.68 8.49 13.43
N ILE A 230 -8.22 9.44 14.19
CA ILE A 230 -8.62 9.21 15.60
C ILE A 230 -9.71 8.13 15.67
N TYR A 231 -10.72 8.19 14.80
CA TYR A 231 -11.78 7.18 14.77
C TYR A 231 -11.21 5.80 14.42
N LEU A 232 -10.33 5.68 13.45
CA LEU A 232 -9.69 4.42 13.11
C LEU A 232 -8.92 3.83 14.29
N GLN A 233 -8.16 4.65 15.02
CA GLN A 233 -7.41 4.19 16.19
C GLN A 233 -8.32 3.73 17.32
N SER A 234 -9.45 4.41 17.52
CA SER A 234 -10.47 4.02 18.48
C SER A 234 -11.06 2.63 18.15
N ILE A 235 -11.39 2.40 16.87
CA ILE A 235 -11.88 1.11 16.40
C ILE A 235 -10.84 0.00 16.61
N PHE A 236 -9.59 0.25 16.22
CA PHE A 236 -8.52 -0.74 16.42
C PHE A 236 -8.26 -1.05 17.90
N LYS A 237 -8.36 -0.04 18.77
CA LYS A 237 -8.28 -0.25 20.22
C LYS A 237 -9.42 -1.13 20.71
N GLU A 238 -10.66 -0.88 20.28
CA GLU A 238 -11.84 -1.67 20.67
C GLU A 238 -11.71 -3.13 20.19
N ILE A 239 -11.30 -3.36 18.94
CA ILE A 239 -11.02 -4.69 18.39
C ILE A 239 -9.97 -5.42 19.24
N LYS A 240 -8.86 -4.74 19.57
CA LYS A 240 -7.77 -5.30 20.38
C LYS A 240 -8.22 -5.62 21.81
N GLU A 241 -9.00 -4.74 22.44
CA GLU A 241 -9.53 -4.98 23.78
C GLU A 241 -10.53 -6.13 23.82
N THR A 242 -11.43 -6.20 22.85
CA THR A 242 -12.40 -7.29 22.71
C THR A 242 -11.69 -8.63 22.52
N TYR A 243 -10.67 -8.66 21.65
CA TYR A 243 -9.85 -9.84 21.45
C TYR A 243 -9.13 -10.26 22.74
N ASN A 244 -8.48 -9.33 23.44
CA ASN A 244 -7.76 -9.61 24.68
C ASN A 244 -8.67 -10.04 25.84
N LYS A 245 -9.94 -9.65 25.85
CA LYS A 245 -10.93 -10.09 26.83
C LYS A 245 -11.45 -11.50 26.58
N ASN A 246 -11.62 -11.85 25.29
CA ASN A 246 -12.21 -13.11 24.86
C ASN A 246 -11.19 -14.26 24.75
N GLU A 247 -9.91 -13.92 24.52
CA GLU A 247 -8.87 -14.89 24.25
C GLU A 247 -7.85 -14.94 25.39
N THR A 248 -7.61 -16.13 25.90
CA THR A 248 -6.55 -16.36 26.90
C THR A 248 -5.32 -16.91 26.21
N GLY A 249 -4.23 -16.18 26.27
CA GLY A 249 -2.95 -16.57 25.70
C GLY A 249 -2.17 -17.57 26.55
N ILE A 250 -1.19 -18.17 25.91
CA ILE A 250 -0.26 -19.12 26.58
C ILE A 250 0.90 -18.29 27.14
N LYS A 251 1.00 -18.27 28.49
CA LYS A 251 2.08 -17.54 29.17
C LYS A 251 3.40 -18.31 29.10
N HIS A 252 4.42 -17.75 28.49
CA HIS A 252 5.76 -18.33 28.39
C HIS A 252 6.64 -17.93 29.57
N THR A 253 7.44 -18.89 30.07
CA THR A 253 8.40 -18.65 31.14
C THR A 253 9.76 -18.25 30.57
N ILE A 254 9.91 -16.95 30.24
CA ILE A 254 11.14 -16.43 29.66
C ILE A 254 11.99 -15.74 30.72
N LYS A 255 13.17 -16.28 30.99
CA LYS A 255 14.14 -15.74 31.95
C LYS A 255 14.92 -14.56 31.36
N LYS A 256 15.53 -13.71 32.19
CA LYS A 256 16.37 -12.60 31.74
C LYS A 256 17.58 -13.07 30.94
N GLU A 257 18.09 -14.25 31.25
CA GLU A 257 19.26 -14.83 30.59
C GLU A 257 18.93 -15.47 29.24
N THR A 258 17.65 -15.62 28.86
CA THR A 258 17.25 -16.32 27.62
C THR A 258 17.86 -15.67 26.38
N LEU A 259 17.82 -14.33 26.28
CA LEU A 259 18.44 -13.62 25.15
C LEU A 259 19.96 -13.73 25.18
N ILE A 260 20.57 -13.61 26.37
CA ILE A 260 22.03 -13.73 26.52
C ILE A 260 22.52 -15.11 26.12
N ASN A 261 21.81 -16.16 26.51
CA ASN A 261 22.14 -17.53 26.14
C ASN A 261 21.99 -17.75 24.64
N PHE A 262 20.88 -17.25 24.05
CA PHE A 262 20.69 -17.30 22.61
C PHE A 262 21.81 -16.59 21.83
N GLU A 263 22.25 -15.38 22.31
CA GLU A 263 23.35 -14.63 21.66
C GLU A 263 24.71 -15.33 21.75
N LYS A 264 24.96 -16.14 22.77
CA LYS A 264 26.22 -16.89 22.90
C LYS A 264 26.33 -18.00 21.87
N ASP A 265 25.21 -18.57 21.46
CA ASP A 265 25.14 -19.75 20.63
C ASP A 265 25.12 -19.43 19.13
N ILE A 266 24.85 -18.16 18.75
CA ILE A 266 24.83 -17.74 17.36
C ILE A 266 26.23 -17.22 16.90
N PRO A 267 26.64 -17.45 15.63
CA PRO A 267 27.99 -17.12 15.17
C PRO A 267 28.20 -15.64 14.82
N PHE A 268 27.26 -14.74 15.15
CA PHE A 268 27.30 -13.33 14.84
C PHE A 268 26.60 -12.50 15.95
N LYS A 269 26.86 -11.19 15.96
CA LYS A 269 26.23 -10.27 16.93
C LYS A 269 24.91 -9.74 16.38
N LEU A 270 23.89 -9.69 17.24
CA LEU A 270 22.63 -9.04 16.92
C LEU A 270 22.79 -7.51 16.84
N THR A 271 22.07 -6.88 15.93
CA THR A 271 21.96 -5.42 15.88
C THR A 271 21.12 -4.89 17.04
N ASN A 272 21.24 -3.60 17.35
CA ASN A 272 20.44 -2.99 18.41
C ASN A 272 18.93 -3.06 18.08
N SER A 273 18.57 -2.85 16.83
CA SER A 273 17.19 -2.98 16.36
C SER A 273 16.65 -4.40 16.52
N GLN A 274 17.41 -5.44 16.17
CA GLN A 274 17.05 -6.83 16.39
C GLN A 274 16.85 -7.15 17.87
N LYS A 275 17.76 -6.69 18.76
CA LYS A 275 17.63 -6.87 20.22
C LYS A 275 16.37 -6.20 20.78
N LYS A 276 16.09 -4.99 20.33
CA LYS A 276 14.90 -4.24 20.71
C LYS A 276 13.65 -5.04 20.37
N VAL A 277 13.55 -5.49 19.12
CA VAL A 277 12.39 -6.24 18.62
C VAL A 277 12.23 -7.59 19.33
N ILE A 278 13.34 -8.32 19.60
CA ILE A 278 13.30 -9.57 20.37
C ILE A 278 12.77 -9.31 21.79
N ASN A 279 13.19 -8.22 22.44
CA ASN A 279 12.69 -7.88 23.77
C ASN A 279 11.19 -7.50 23.76
N GLU A 280 10.70 -6.83 22.71
CA GLU A 280 9.27 -6.57 22.53
C GLU A 280 8.48 -7.89 22.45
N ILE A 281 8.91 -8.83 21.59
CA ILE A 281 8.32 -10.15 21.44
C ILE A 281 8.35 -10.94 22.76
N PHE A 282 9.49 -10.95 23.47
CA PHE A 282 9.62 -11.64 24.74
C PHE A 282 8.72 -11.04 25.82
N SER A 283 8.54 -9.72 25.79
CA SER A 283 7.60 -9.04 26.72
C SER A 283 6.17 -9.51 26.46
N ASP A 284 5.74 -9.58 25.22
CA ASP A 284 4.41 -10.03 24.86
C ASP A 284 4.19 -11.50 25.21
N MET A 285 5.16 -12.37 24.90
CA MET A 285 5.07 -13.81 25.19
C MET A 285 5.00 -14.11 26.71
N LYS A 286 5.41 -13.21 27.58
CA LYS A 286 5.25 -13.34 29.06
C LYS A 286 3.87 -13.01 29.53
N ASN A 287 3.05 -12.34 28.73
CA ASN A 287 1.72 -11.91 29.11
C ASN A 287 0.70 -13.04 28.93
N SER A 288 -0.43 -12.93 29.63
CA SER A 288 -1.57 -13.84 29.46
C SER A 288 -2.46 -13.49 28.27
N SER A 289 -2.25 -12.35 27.66
CA SER A 289 -2.90 -11.96 26.40
C SER A 289 -2.11 -12.53 25.22
N PRO A 290 -2.76 -13.12 24.22
CA PRO A 290 -2.04 -13.65 23.05
C PRO A 290 -1.40 -12.53 22.24
N MET A 291 -0.10 -12.63 21.96
CA MET A 291 0.60 -11.70 21.09
C MET A 291 0.05 -11.83 19.66
N LYS A 292 -0.26 -10.71 19.04
CA LYS A 292 -0.46 -10.57 17.59
C LYS A 292 0.50 -9.49 17.09
N ARG A 293 1.63 -9.89 16.48
CA ARG A 293 2.69 -8.94 16.13
C ARG A 293 3.13 -9.09 14.70
N LEU A 294 3.24 -7.96 13.98
CA LEU A 294 3.84 -7.86 12.65
C LEU A 294 5.31 -7.47 12.77
N LEU A 295 6.18 -8.35 12.32
CA LEU A 295 7.62 -8.11 12.20
C LEU A 295 7.94 -7.65 10.78
N GLN A 296 8.32 -6.41 10.66
CA GLN A 296 8.70 -5.79 9.40
C GLN A 296 10.18 -5.48 9.35
N GLY A 297 10.78 -5.65 8.19
CA GLY A 297 12.18 -5.31 7.96
C GLY A 297 12.55 -5.54 6.49
N ASP A 298 13.54 -4.82 6.03
CA ASP A 298 14.01 -4.95 4.65
C ASP A 298 14.54 -6.35 4.34
N VAL A 299 14.76 -6.65 3.07
CA VAL A 299 15.38 -7.91 2.62
C VAL A 299 16.78 -8.04 3.24
N GLY A 300 17.00 -9.11 4.01
CA GLY A 300 18.27 -9.35 4.69
C GLY A 300 18.48 -8.58 5.99
N SER A 301 17.46 -7.92 6.56
CA SER A 301 17.53 -7.28 7.90
C SER A 301 17.66 -8.29 9.05
N GLY A 302 17.46 -9.58 8.78
CA GLY A 302 17.57 -10.65 9.77
C GLY A 302 16.26 -10.99 10.49
N LYS A 303 15.11 -10.87 9.83
CA LYS A 303 13.80 -11.32 10.39
C LYS A 303 13.85 -12.76 10.88
N THR A 304 14.52 -13.65 10.15
CA THR A 304 14.67 -15.08 10.50
C THR A 304 15.39 -15.29 11.83
N ILE A 305 16.38 -14.45 12.19
CA ILE A 305 17.06 -14.56 13.49
C ILE A 305 16.17 -14.11 14.65
N VAL A 306 15.32 -13.10 14.42
CA VAL A 306 14.33 -12.69 15.41
C VAL A 306 13.29 -13.78 15.63
N ALA A 307 12.81 -14.41 14.54
CA ALA A 307 11.95 -15.59 14.60
C ALA A 307 12.60 -16.75 15.34
N ALA A 308 13.90 -17.01 15.09
CA ALA A 308 14.67 -18.05 15.81
C ALA A 308 14.72 -17.79 17.33
N ALA A 309 14.92 -16.54 17.75
CA ALA A 309 14.90 -16.17 19.16
C ALA A 309 13.51 -16.41 19.81
N ALA A 310 12.43 -16.09 19.09
CA ALA A 310 11.06 -16.36 19.56
C ALA A 310 10.78 -17.88 19.67
N VAL A 311 11.23 -18.67 18.67
CA VAL A 311 11.15 -20.14 18.73
C VAL A 311 11.93 -20.70 19.91
N TYR A 312 13.16 -20.23 20.10
CA TYR A 312 14.00 -20.64 21.23
C TYR A 312 13.31 -20.37 22.58
N ALA A 313 12.68 -19.22 22.74
CA ALA A 313 11.93 -18.87 23.93
C ALA A 313 10.70 -19.78 24.13
N ALA A 314 9.97 -20.12 23.05
CA ALA A 314 8.80 -21.00 23.12
C ALA A 314 9.19 -22.43 23.52
N ILE A 315 10.24 -22.99 22.90
CA ILE A 315 10.73 -24.34 23.19
C ILE A 315 11.24 -24.44 24.64
N ASN A 316 12.03 -23.46 25.10
CA ASN A 316 12.50 -23.42 26.50
C ASN A 316 11.39 -23.22 27.52
N SER A 317 10.23 -22.78 27.07
CA SER A 317 9.01 -22.71 27.91
C SER A 317 8.16 -23.98 27.78
N SER A 318 8.71 -25.06 27.20
CA SER A 318 8.06 -26.36 26.99
C SER A 318 6.85 -26.34 26.05
N HIS A 319 6.84 -25.44 25.05
CA HIS A 319 5.78 -25.32 24.04
C HIS A 319 6.27 -25.66 22.64
N GLN A 320 5.34 -26.06 21.79
CA GLN A 320 5.58 -26.24 20.36
C GLN A 320 5.58 -24.88 19.65
N ALA A 321 6.37 -24.76 18.60
CA ALA A 321 6.36 -23.63 17.68
C ALA A 321 6.09 -24.10 16.26
N VAL A 322 5.37 -23.31 15.46
CA VAL A 322 5.12 -23.57 14.06
C VAL A 322 5.60 -22.39 13.20
N LEU A 323 6.21 -22.67 12.04
CA LEU A 323 6.52 -21.67 11.04
C LEU A 323 5.88 -22.07 9.72
N MET A 324 4.95 -21.22 9.24
CA MET A 324 4.23 -21.43 8.01
C MET A 324 4.86 -20.57 6.90
N ALA A 325 5.27 -21.22 5.80
CA ALA A 325 5.80 -20.57 4.61
C ALA A 325 4.87 -20.77 3.41
N PRO A 326 4.81 -19.82 2.46
CA PRO A 326 3.88 -19.90 1.33
C PRO A 326 4.21 -20.98 0.31
N THR A 327 5.47 -21.43 0.22
CA THR A 327 5.92 -22.45 -0.73
C THR A 327 6.83 -23.47 -0.04
N GLU A 328 6.95 -24.69 -0.63
CA GLU A 328 7.83 -25.74 -0.12
C GLU A 328 9.30 -25.32 -0.11
N VAL A 329 9.75 -24.66 -1.17
CA VAL A 329 11.11 -24.14 -1.28
C VAL A 329 11.46 -23.18 -0.14
N LEU A 330 10.52 -22.26 0.22
CA LEU A 330 10.72 -21.38 1.37
C LEU A 330 10.70 -22.12 2.70
N ALA A 331 9.83 -23.12 2.83
CA ALA A 331 9.79 -23.95 4.03
C ALA A 331 11.12 -24.68 4.25
N GLU A 332 11.71 -25.26 3.19
CA GLU A 332 13.02 -25.90 3.22
C GLU A 332 14.15 -24.91 3.52
N GLN A 333 14.11 -23.72 2.97
CA GLN A 333 15.09 -22.67 3.28
C GLN A 333 15.04 -22.26 4.75
N HIS A 334 13.84 -22.05 5.29
CA HIS A 334 13.65 -21.77 6.71
C HIS A 334 14.15 -22.94 7.56
N PHE A 335 13.85 -24.18 7.16
CA PHE A 335 14.34 -25.38 7.83
C PHE A 335 15.85 -25.41 7.89
N ASN A 336 16.53 -25.26 6.74
CA ASN A 336 17.99 -25.28 6.66
C ASN A 336 18.63 -24.12 7.43
N SER A 337 18.06 -22.93 7.36
CA SER A 337 18.57 -21.74 8.05
C SER A 337 18.41 -21.86 9.55
N LEU A 338 17.20 -22.21 10.03
CA LEU A 338 16.90 -22.33 11.45
C LEU A 338 17.64 -23.51 12.09
N LYS A 339 17.83 -24.61 11.36
CA LYS A 339 18.64 -25.74 11.81
C LYS A 339 20.09 -25.32 12.08
N LYS A 340 20.68 -24.45 11.24
CA LYS A 340 22.03 -23.92 11.45
C LYS A 340 22.10 -22.97 12.65
N ILE A 341 21.08 -22.12 12.84
CA ILE A 341 21.02 -21.14 13.91
C ILE A 341 20.75 -21.81 15.26
N LEU A 342 19.89 -22.81 15.32
CA LEU A 342 19.42 -23.45 16.55
C LEU A 342 20.14 -24.77 16.89
N ILE A 343 21.22 -25.12 16.14
CA ILE A 343 21.95 -26.40 16.29
C ILE A 343 22.54 -26.58 17.69
N PHE A 344 22.95 -25.51 18.33
CA PHE A 344 23.59 -25.55 19.67
C PHE A 344 22.59 -25.59 20.83
N ASN A 345 21.30 -25.51 20.54
CA ASN A 345 20.24 -25.34 21.53
C ASN A 345 19.36 -26.59 21.72
N ASP A 346 19.75 -27.74 21.19
CA ASP A 346 19.00 -29.02 21.22
C ASP A 346 17.53 -28.92 20.76
N VAL A 347 17.22 -27.89 19.93
CA VAL A 347 15.88 -27.68 19.39
C VAL A 347 15.60 -28.72 18.30
N GLN A 348 14.57 -29.55 18.51
CA GLN A 348 14.08 -30.45 17.47
C GLN A 348 13.32 -29.65 16.40
N ILE A 349 13.72 -29.82 15.14
CA ILE A 349 13.12 -29.13 14.00
C ILE A 349 12.65 -30.16 12.98
N TYR A 350 11.40 -30.03 12.55
CA TYR A 350 10.78 -30.91 11.57
C TYR A 350 10.26 -30.09 10.37
N LEU A 351 10.34 -30.70 9.18
CA LEU A 351 9.78 -30.14 7.94
C LEU A 351 8.54 -30.96 7.58
N LEU A 352 7.38 -30.31 7.41
CA LEU A 352 6.12 -30.92 7.00
C LEU A 352 5.65 -30.31 5.67
N THR A 353 5.99 -30.97 4.57
CA THR A 353 5.55 -30.63 3.21
C THR A 353 4.82 -31.80 2.58
N SER A 354 4.32 -31.66 1.34
CA SER A 354 3.66 -32.76 0.64
C SER A 354 4.61 -33.93 0.30
N SER A 355 5.89 -33.66 0.18
CA SER A 355 6.94 -34.61 -0.25
C SER A 355 7.62 -35.40 0.87
N VAL A 356 7.27 -35.16 2.15
CA VAL A 356 8.00 -35.73 3.31
C VAL A 356 7.63 -37.19 3.55
N THR A 357 8.64 -38.05 3.73
CA THR A 357 8.50 -39.50 3.98
C THR A 357 8.23 -39.87 5.44
N ASP A 358 8.75 -39.13 6.44
CA ASP A 358 8.63 -39.41 7.88
C ASP A 358 7.40 -38.72 8.55
N ARG A 359 6.29 -38.63 7.81
CA ARG A 359 5.09 -37.89 8.24
C ARG A 359 4.53 -38.41 9.58
N ASP A 360 4.53 -39.69 9.81
CA ASP A 360 3.97 -40.29 11.03
C ASP A 360 4.75 -39.88 12.29
N LYS A 361 6.06 -39.80 12.24
CA LYS A 361 6.88 -39.32 13.35
C LYS A 361 6.55 -37.86 13.68
N ILE A 362 6.43 -37.01 12.66
CA ILE A 362 6.09 -35.59 12.85
C ILE A 362 4.69 -35.47 13.43
N MET A 363 3.72 -36.23 12.95
CA MET A 363 2.34 -36.21 13.44
C MET A 363 2.26 -36.69 14.88
N ASN A 364 3.06 -37.68 15.30
CA ASN A 364 3.13 -38.10 16.69
C ASN A 364 3.73 -36.97 17.57
N THR A 365 4.82 -36.36 17.17
CA THR A 365 5.41 -35.21 17.90
C THR A 365 4.40 -34.07 18.07
N ILE A 366 3.64 -33.74 17.03
CA ILE A 366 2.58 -32.70 17.08
C ILE A 366 1.50 -33.09 18.10
N LYS A 367 1.03 -34.36 18.05
CA LYS A 367 -0.04 -34.87 18.90
C LYS A 367 0.37 -35.06 20.37
N ASP A 368 1.61 -35.44 20.61
CA ASP A 368 2.14 -35.65 21.95
C ASP A 368 2.49 -34.35 22.68
N GLY A 369 2.53 -33.22 21.95
CA GLY A 369 2.85 -31.91 22.54
C GLY A 369 4.33 -31.74 22.90
N THR A 370 5.21 -32.60 22.38
CA THR A 370 6.66 -32.49 22.60
C THR A 370 7.20 -31.16 22.02
N PRO A 371 7.95 -30.38 22.83
CA PRO A 371 8.51 -29.11 22.38
C PRO A 371 9.38 -29.29 21.15
N ALA A 372 8.95 -28.71 20.04
CA ALA A 372 9.63 -28.80 18.74
C ALA A 372 9.20 -27.63 17.82
N LEU A 373 10.03 -27.29 16.85
CA LEU A 373 9.68 -26.41 15.75
C LEU A 373 9.22 -27.24 14.55
N ILE A 374 8.01 -26.99 14.08
CA ILE A 374 7.45 -27.59 12.88
C ILE A 374 7.38 -26.51 11.78
N ILE A 375 8.08 -26.74 10.69
CA ILE A 375 8.10 -25.83 9.53
C ILE A 375 7.33 -26.49 8.40
N GLY A 376 6.49 -25.74 7.68
CA GLY A 376 5.77 -26.31 6.56
C GLY A 376 4.94 -25.28 5.80
N THR A 377 4.12 -25.79 4.90
CA THR A 377 3.21 -25.01 4.06
C THR A 377 1.74 -25.18 4.50
N HIS A 378 0.81 -25.14 3.58
CA HIS A 378 -0.61 -25.44 3.83
C HIS A 378 -0.86 -26.83 4.49
N ALA A 379 0.11 -27.72 4.44
CA ALA A 379 0.04 -29.00 5.15
C ALA A 379 -0.20 -28.84 6.65
N LEU A 380 0.27 -27.72 7.24
CA LEU A 380 0.15 -27.41 8.67
C LEU A 380 -1.27 -27.06 9.12
N ILE A 381 -2.15 -26.63 8.20
CA ILE A 381 -3.53 -26.19 8.48
C ILE A 381 -4.58 -27.22 8.03
N GLN A 382 -4.15 -28.42 7.63
CA GLN A 382 -5.07 -29.51 7.32
C GLN A 382 -5.78 -30.01 8.58
N ASP A 383 -7.06 -30.39 8.47
CA ASP A 383 -7.91 -30.80 9.60
C ASP A 383 -7.33 -32.01 10.41
N LYS A 384 -6.41 -32.75 9.81
CA LYS A 384 -5.70 -33.87 10.45
C LYS A 384 -4.56 -33.42 11.37
N VAL A 385 -4.07 -32.18 11.23
CA VAL A 385 -2.95 -31.64 12.01
C VAL A 385 -3.52 -30.85 13.20
N LYS A 386 -3.47 -31.45 14.39
CA LYS A 386 -3.94 -30.82 15.62
C LYS A 386 -2.78 -30.75 16.61
N PHE A 387 -2.29 -29.55 16.83
CA PHE A 387 -1.24 -29.31 17.84
C PHE A 387 -1.81 -29.46 19.24
N ASN A 388 -1.09 -30.14 20.11
CA ASN A 388 -1.53 -30.33 21.49
C ASN A 388 -1.02 -29.23 22.45
N ASN A 389 0.13 -28.62 22.16
CA ASN A 389 0.76 -27.62 23.03
C ASN A 389 1.43 -26.50 22.23
N LEU A 390 0.73 -25.94 21.22
CA LEU A 390 1.25 -24.88 20.36
C LEU A 390 1.31 -23.55 21.11
N GLY A 391 2.50 -23.04 21.40
CA GLY A 391 2.72 -21.76 22.08
C GLY A 391 3.01 -20.58 21.14
N LEU A 392 3.56 -20.87 19.96
CA LEU A 392 3.96 -19.83 19.01
C LEU A 392 3.65 -20.23 17.56
N ALA A 393 2.95 -19.38 16.83
CA ALA A 393 2.71 -19.50 15.40
C ALA A 393 3.41 -18.36 14.66
N ILE A 394 4.34 -18.71 13.75
CA ILE A 394 5.05 -17.76 12.89
C ILE A 394 4.52 -17.93 11.48
N ILE A 395 4.16 -16.82 10.83
CA ILE A 395 3.64 -16.80 9.46
C ILE A 395 4.53 -15.89 8.62
N ASP A 396 5.18 -16.46 7.60
CA ASP A 396 5.99 -15.68 6.67
C ASP A 396 5.19 -15.27 5.44
N GLU A 397 5.40 -14.05 4.94
CA GLU A 397 4.72 -13.46 3.76
C GLU A 397 3.18 -13.51 3.89
N GLN A 398 2.65 -12.88 4.92
CA GLN A 398 1.21 -12.88 5.28
C GLN A 398 0.27 -12.61 4.10
N GLN A 399 0.66 -11.74 3.17
CA GLN A 399 -0.18 -11.35 2.02
C GLN A 399 -0.59 -12.53 1.12
N ARG A 400 0.06 -13.68 1.27
CA ARG A 400 -0.22 -14.90 0.51
C ARG A 400 -1.17 -15.87 1.21
N PHE A 401 -1.63 -15.53 2.43
CA PHE A 401 -2.52 -16.38 3.23
C PHE A 401 -3.84 -15.67 3.54
N GLY A 402 -4.96 -16.36 3.36
CA GLY A 402 -6.28 -15.87 3.73
C GLY A 402 -6.48 -15.77 5.24
N VAL A 403 -7.41 -14.91 5.68
CA VAL A 403 -7.76 -14.72 7.10
C VAL A 403 -8.22 -16.04 7.75
N GLU A 404 -9.03 -16.83 7.06
CA GLU A 404 -9.53 -18.12 7.54
C GLU A 404 -8.43 -19.16 7.74
N GLN A 405 -7.40 -19.15 6.90
CA GLN A 405 -6.25 -20.07 7.02
C GLN A 405 -5.45 -19.79 8.28
N ARG A 406 -5.30 -18.51 8.65
CA ARG A 406 -4.61 -18.09 9.87
C ARG A 406 -5.40 -18.48 11.13
N LYS A 407 -6.72 -18.30 11.11
CA LYS A 407 -7.60 -18.72 12.21
C LYS A 407 -7.52 -20.21 12.48
N LYS A 408 -7.53 -21.06 11.44
CA LYS A 408 -7.41 -22.52 11.62
C LYS A 408 -6.14 -22.95 12.37
N LEU A 409 -5.04 -22.20 12.21
CA LEU A 409 -3.79 -22.51 12.90
C LEU A 409 -3.84 -22.21 14.40
N THR A 410 -4.65 -21.23 14.81
CA THR A 410 -4.73 -20.74 16.19
C THR A 410 -5.95 -21.24 16.96
N SER A 411 -6.99 -21.72 16.28
CA SER A 411 -8.30 -22.05 16.87
C SER A 411 -8.43 -23.50 17.41
N SER A 412 -7.36 -24.29 17.39
CA SER A 412 -7.42 -25.72 17.74
C SER A 412 -7.23 -26.06 19.23
N GLN A 413 -7.06 -25.06 20.09
CA GLN A 413 -6.73 -25.25 21.50
C GLN A 413 -7.59 -24.38 22.44
N ASP A 414 -7.68 -24.76 23.71
CA ASP A 414 -8.37 -23.96 24.77
C ASP A 414 -7.69 -22.61 25.03
N LYS A 415 -6.41 -22.48 24.71
CA LYS A 415 -5.62 -21.25 24.81
C LYS A 415 -5.04 -20.87 23.47
N THR A 416 -5.10 -19.59 23.17
CA THR A 416 -4.62 -19.05 21.88
C THR A 416 -3.10 -18.93 21.89
N PRO A 417 -2.38 -19.51 20.90
CA PRO A 417 -0.95 -19.34 20.74
C PRO A 417 -0.58 -17.90 20.35
N HIS A 418 0.62 -17.46 20.72
CA HIS A 418 1.17 -16.21 20.23
C HIS A 418 1.38 -16.26 18.72
N GLN A 419 1.10 -15.15 18.03
CA GLN A 419 1.22 -15.03 16.59
C GLN A 419 2.27 -13.99 16.22
N LEU A 420 3.28 -14.40 15.46
CA LEU A 420 4.29 -13.54 14.86
C LEU A 420 4.17 -13.60 13.34
N VAL A 421 3.81 -12.50 12.74
CA VAL A 421 3.68 -12.37 11.28
C VAL A 421 4.91 -11.68 10.74
N MET A 422 5.53 -12.20 9.69
CA MET A 422 6.68 -11.59 9.04
C MET A 422 6.34 -11.13 7.63
N THR A 423 6.92 -10.02 7.22
CA THR A 423 6.87 -9.55 5.84
C THR A 423 8.22 -9.03 5.37
N ALA A 424 8.63 -9.42 4.16
CA ALA A 424 9.83 -8.91 3.51
C ALA A 424 9.55 -7.67 2.66
N THR A 425 8.27 -7.36 2.39
CA THR A 425 7.92 -6.09 1.75
C THR A 425 7.94 -5.01 2.80
N PRO A 426 8.81 -4.00 2.70
CA PRO A 426 8.66 -2.81 3.50
C PRO A 426 7.32 -2.17 3.12
N ILE A 427 6.39 -2.16 4.05
CA ILE A 427 5.14 -1.41 3.93
C ILE A 427 5.37 -0.13 4.71
N PRO A 428 5.07 1.06 4.18
CA PRO A 428 5.18 2.27 4.97
C PRO A 428 4.49 2.09 6.32
N ARG A 429 5.14 2.54 7.38
CA ARG A 429 4.63 2.35 8.77
C ARG A 429 3.17 2.74 8.92
N THR A 430 2.77 3.79 8.22
CA THR A 430 1.39 4.29 8.17
C THR A 430 0.42 3.30 7.56
N THR A 431 0.78 2.79 6.40
CA THR A 431 -0.04 1.81 5.68
C THR A 431 -0.13 0.51 6.49
N ALA A 432 0.96 0.11 7.15
CA ALA A 432 0.97 -1.07 8.01
C ALA A 432 0.01 -0.90 9.22
N LEU A 433 0.02 0.27 9.88
CA LEU A 433 -0.88 0.57 10.98
C LEU A 433 -2.35 0.65 10.55
N ALA A 434 -2.61 1.13 9.34
CA ALA A 434 -3.98 1.24 8.84
C ALA A 434 -4.55 -0.08 8.27
N ILE A 435 -3.68 -0.95 7.70
CA ILE A 435 -4.11 -2.24 7.14
C ILE A 435 -4.15 -3.34 8.21
N TYR A 436 -3.22 -3.29 9.15
CA TYR A 436 -3.00 -4.32 10.17
C TYR A 436 -3.16 -3.75 11.58
N GLY A 437 -4.13 -2.87 11.78
CA GLY A 437 -4.35 -2.20 13.06
C GLY A 437 -4.66 -3.12 14.25
N ASP A 438 -4.99 -4.38 13.98
CA ASP A 438 -5.12 -5.46 14.98
C ASP A 438 -3.78 -6.07 15.39
N LEU A 439 -2.66 -5.74 14.71
CA LEU A 439 -1.32 -6.24 14.98
C LEU A 439 -0.43 -5.16 15.62
N ASP A 440 0.33 -5.52 16.63
CA ASP A 440 1.42 -4.70 17.13
C ASP A 440 2.59 -4.70 16.11
N LEU A 441 3.14 -3.54 15.81
CA LEU A 441 4.19 -3.40 14.79
C LEU A 441 5.59 -3.36 15.43
N SER A 442 6.47 -4.25 14.98
CA SER A 442 7.91 -4.19 15.23
C SER A 442 8.69 -4.03 13.94
N VAL A 443 9.61 -3.09 13.90
CA VAL A 443 10.39 -2.76 12.71
C VAL A 443 11.87 -2.97 12.96
N ILE A 444 12.54 -3.73 12.08
CA ILE A 444 14.00 -3.83 12.04
C ILE A 444 14.50 -2.81 11.02
N ASP A 445 15.02 -1.70 11.51
CA ASP A 445 15.51 -0.55 10.72
C ASP A 445 17.04 -0.50 10.59
N GLU A 446 17.75 -1.50 11.12
CA GLU A 446 19.18 -1.68 10.98
C GLU A 446 19.52 -2.90 10.13
N MET A 447 20.52 -2.75 9.24
CA MET A 447 21.09 -3.90 8.52
C MET A 447 22.20 -4.56 9.34
N PRO A 448 22.36 -5.89 9.26
CA PRO A 448 23.48 -6.62 9.88
C PRO A 448 24.82 -6.07 9.40
N PRO A 449 25.84 -5.97 10.29
CA PRO A 449 27.17 -5.52 9.93
C PRO A 449 27.83 -6.45 8.89
N GLY A 450 28.60 -5.85 7.96
CA GLY A 450 29.32 -6.58 6.90
C GLY A 450 28.56 -6.76 5.60
N ARG A 451 27.28 -6.36 5.50
CA ARG A 451 26.56 -6.35 4.23
C ARG A 451 27.01 -5.14 3.39
N LYS A 452 27.51 -5.43 2.18
CA LYS A 452 27.85 -4.37 1.22
C LYS A 452 26.59 -3.84 0.54
N THR A 453 26.60 -2.56 0.23
CA THR A 453 25.54 -1.91 -0.59
C THR A 453 25.62 -2.48 -2.01
N ILE A 454 24.44 -2.73 -2.59
CA ILE A 454 24.35 -3.19 -3.97
C ILE A 454 24.43 -1.95 -4.86
N ASN A 455 25.34 -1.96 -5.83
CA ASN A 455 25.48 -0.89 -6.78
C ASN A 455 24.32 -0.96 -7.80
N SER A 456 23.52 0.09 -7.88
CA SER A 456 22.34 0.17 -8.76
C SER A 456 22.71 0.94 -10.02
N ILE A 457 22.60 0.29 -11.19
CA ILE A 457 23.01 0.84 -12.49
C ILE A 457 21.79 0.90 -13.40
N LEU A 458 21.54 2.05 -14.00
CA LEU A 458 20.48 2.22 -15.01
C LEU A 458 21.12 2.28 -16.38
N TYR A 459 20.67 1.41 -17.28
CA TYR A 459 21.00 1.44 -18.70
C TYR A 459 19.75 1.63 -19.55
N GLU A 460 19.90 2.43 -20.60
CA GLU A 460 18.85 2.63 -21.58
C GLU A 460 18.90 1.51 -22.65
N GLY A 461 17.83 1.38 -23.46
CA GLY A 461 17.74 0.34 -24.48
C GLY A 461 18.59 0.63 -25.73
N SER A 462 19.81 1.14 -25.56
CA SER A 462 20.77 1.37 -26.66
C SER A 462 21.67 0.16 -26.87
N LYS A 463 22.15 -0.04 -28.11
CA LYS A 463 23.12 -1.11 -28.40
C LYS A 463 24.43 -0.95 -27.62
N GLU A 464 24.85 0.29 -27.38
CA GLU A 464 26.04 0.58 -26.58
C GLU A 464 25.87 0.12 -25.14
N ASP A 465 24.69 0.38 -24.54
CA ASP A 465 24.42 -0.04 -23.16
C ASP A 465 24.29 -1.57 -23.06
N THR A 466 23.72 -2.25 -24.05
CA THR A 466 23.68 -3.70 -24.12
C THR A 466 25.10 -4.29 -24.12
N GLU A 467 26.07 -3.71 -24.86
CA GLU A 467 27.46 -4.17 -24.82
C GLU A 467 28.15 -3.88 -23.47
N LYS A 468 27.80 -2.78 -22.78
CA LYS A 468 28.26 -2.53 -21.41
C LYS A 468 27.74 -3.58 -20.43
N ILE A 469 26.47 -4.00 -20.57
CA ILE A 469 25.87 -5.08 -19.78
C ILE A 469 26.63 -6.39 -20.00
N TYR A 470 26.91 -6.76 -21.24
CA TYR A 470 27.70 -7.96 -21.55
C TYR A 470 29.12 -7.90 -20.98
N THR A 471 29.79 -6.76 -21.04
CA THR A 471 31.10 -6.54 -20.43
C THR A 471 31.05 -6.73 -18.91
N LEU A 472 30.01 -6.24 -18.27
CA LEU A 472 29.79 -6.42 -16.84
C LEU A 472 29.58 -7.91 -16.49
N CYS A 473 28.77 -8.62 -17.29
CA CYS A 473 28.59 -10.07 -17.15
C CYS A 473 29.91 -10.82 -17.21
N GLU A 474 30.76 -10.53 -18.22
CA GLU A 474 32.08 -11.18 -18.35
C GLU A 474 32.94 -10.97 -17.10
N ASN A 475 32.93 -9.77 -16.51
CA ASN A 475 33.71 -9.49 -15.31
C ASN A 475 33.23 -10.32 -14.11
N HIS A 476 31.91 -10.46 -13.91
CA HIS A 476 31.35 -11.29 -12.85
C HIS A 476 31.63 -12.77 -13.08
N LEU A 477 31.50 -13.28 -14.31
CA LEU A 477 31.75 -14.66 -14.67
C LEU A 477 33.25 -15.05 -14.51
N LYS A 478 34.17 -14.16 -14.91
CA LYS A 478 35.64 -14.34 -14.67
C LYS A 478 35.95 -14.45 -13.18
N ASN A 479 35.18 -13.80 -12.32
CA ASN A 479 35.27 -13.87 -10.86
C ASN A 479 34.55 -15.11 -10.27
N LYS A 480 34.13 -16.06 -11.11
CA LYS A 480 33.36 -17.27 -10.73
C LYS A 480 32.10 -16.93 -9.93
N SER A 481 31.43 -15.87 -10.30
CA SER A 481 30.14 -15.42 -9.74
C SER A 481 29.01 -15.82 -10.69
N GLN A 482 27.82 -15.95 -10.12
CA GLN A 482 26.60 -16.30 -10.86
C GLN A 482 25.77 -15.06 -11.17
N ILE A 483 24.96 -15.11 -12.22
CA ILE A 483 24.19 -14.00 -12.75
C ILE A 483 22.71 -14.39 -12.83
N PHE A 484 21.83 -13.47 -12.39
CA PHE A 484 20.40 -13.53 -12.66
C PHE A 484 20.02 -12.53 -13.74
N VAL A 485 19.22 -12.97 -14.71
CA VAL A 485 18.59 -12.12 -15.72
C VAL A 485 17.08 -12.28 -15.59
N VAL A 486 16.37 -11.23 -15.21
CA VAL A 486 14.93 -11.28 -14.94
C VAL A 486 14.16 -10.51 -16.00
N CYS A 487 13.24 -11.21 -16.66
CA CYS A 487 12.33 -10.64 -17.65
C CYS A 487 10.93 -10.37 -17.04
N PRO A 488 10.21 -9.33 -17.48
CA PRO A 488 8.88 -9.06 -16.98
C PRO A 488 7.88 -10.16 -17.35
N PHE A 489 6.88 -10.34 -16.49
CA PHE A 489 5.77 -11.26 -16.71
C PHE A 489 4.45 -10.55 -16.38
N ILE A 490 3.52 -10.54 -17.34
CA ILE A 490 2.18 -9.97 -17.20
C ILE A 490 1.18 -11.08 -17.50
N GLU A 491 0.31 -11.43 -16.55
CA GLU A 491 -0.65 -12.53 -16.67
C GLU A 491 -1.54 -12.44 -17.93
N GLU A 492 -1.92 -11.23 -18.35
CA GLU A 492 -2.72 -10.98 -19.55
C GLU A 492 -1.97 -11.25 -20.86
N SER A 493 -0.63 -11.32 -20.83
CA SER A 493 0.24 -11.50 -22.00
C SER A 493 1.23 -12.67 -21.88
N GLU A 494 0.90 -13.67 -21.07
CA GLU A 494 1.76 -14.82 -20.71
C GLU A 494 2.56 -15.42 -21.89
N LYS A 495 1.92 -15.61 -23.05
CA LYS A 495 2.58 -16.18 -24.23
C LYS A 495 3.64 -15.25 -24.83
N ILE A 496 3.45 -13.94 -24.71
CA ILE A 496 4.37 -12.92 -25.27
C ILE A 496 5.58 -12.81 -24.34
N ASP A 497 5.36 -12.78 -23.03
CA ASP A 497 6.41 -12.60 -22.04
C ASP A 497 7.35 -13.80 -21.95
N ILE A 498 6.81 -15.03 -22.08
CA ILE A 498 7.64 -16.24 -22.17
C ILE A 498 8.52 -16.21 -23.43
N LYS A 499 7.97 -15.82 -24.60
CA LYS A 499 8.78 -15.67 -25.82
C LYS A 499 9.87 -14.60 -25.66
N ALA A 500 9.60 -13.52 -24.95
CA ALA A 500 10.60 -12.49 -24.64
C ALA A 500 11.75 -13.07 -23.81
N ALA A 501 11.43 -13.82 -22.74
CA ALA A 501 12.43 -14.49 -21.91
C ALA A 501 13.23 -15.56 -22.71
N GLU A 502 12.57 -16.33 -23.59
CA GLU A 502 13.24 -17.28 -24.48
C GLU A 502 14.19 -16.60 -25.47
N ASN A 503 13.84 -15.40 -25.96
CA ASN A 503 14.73 -14.62 -26.83
C ASN A 503 15.95 -14.11 -26.07
N VAL A 504 15.77 -13.55 -24.87
CA VAL A 504 16.88 -13.15 -24.00
C VAL A 504 17.78 -14.34 -23.68
N TYR A 505 17.19 -15.48 -23.33
CA TYR A 505 17.95 -16.72 -23.11
C TYR A 505 18.83 -17.11 -24.31
N LYS A 506 18.27 -17.08 -25.53
CA LYS A 506 19.04 -17.39 -26.76
C LYS A 506 20.19 -16.41 -26.95
N GLN A 507 19.98 -15.12 -26.77
CA GLN A 507 21.01 -14.09 -26.87
C GLN A 507 22.14 -14.32 -25.87
N PHE A 508 21.82 -14.60 -24.61
CA PHE A 508 22.81 -14.89 -23.58
C PHE A 508 23.53 -16.20 -23.84
N LYS A 509 22.86 -17.26 -24.29
CA LYS A 509 23.44 -18.55 -24.63
C LYS A 509 24.40 -18.46 -25.81
N GLU A 510 24.09 -17.68 -26.84
CA GLU A 510 24.96 -17.39 -27.97
C GLU A 510 26.19 -16.56 -27.57
N LYS A 511 25.98 -15.50 -26.80
CA LYS A 511 27.04 -14.58 -26.37
C LYS A 511 28.00 -15.23 -25.36
N PHE A 512 27.49 -16.07 -24.47
CA PHE A 512 28.25 -16.70 -23.38
C PHE A 512 28.37 -18.24 -23.56
N SER A 513 28.70 -18.70 -24.77
CA SER A 513 28.76 -20.11 -25.15
C SER A 513 29.72 -20.97 -24.32
N ASN A 514 30.68 -20.37 -23.59
CA ASN A 514 31.61 -21.03 -22.69
C ASN A 514 31.08 -21.19 -21.26
N TYR A 515 29.87 -20.72 -20.96
CA TYR A 515 29.24 -20.74 -19.65
C TYR A 515 27.90 -21.46 -19.71
N GLU A 516 27.49 -22.06 -18.59
CA GLU A 516 26.22 -22.75 -18.50
C GLU A 516 25.08 -21.75 -18.30
N VAL A 517 24.21 -21.63 -19.32
CA VAL A 517 23.07 -20.72 -19.32
C VAL A 517 21.77 -21.52 -19.33
N GLU A 518 20.90 -21.29 -18.34
CA GLU A 518 19.60 -21.96 -18.24
C GLU A 518 18.44 -20.97 -18.15
N ILE A 519 17.23 -21.46 -18.45
CA ILE A 519 16.01 -20.66 -18.40
C ILE A 519 15.00 -21.23 -17.40
N LEU A 520 14.32 -20.35 -16.66
CA LEU A 520 13.29 -20.70 -15.68
C LEU A 520 12.02 -19.85 -15.88
N HIS A 521 10.89 -20.49 -16.18
CA HIS A 521 9.60 -19.82 -16.37
C HIS A 521 8.40 -20.66 -15.88
N GLY A 522 7.22 -20.06 -15.83
CA GLY A 522 6.02 -20.67 -15.25
C GLY A 522 5.60 -22.01 -15.83
N LYS A 523 5.86 -22.27 -17.12
CA LYS A 523 5.44 -23.50 -17.83
C LYS A 523 6.35 -24.72 -17.59
N ILE A 524 7.51 -24.54 -17.01
CA ILE A 524 8.38 -25.66 -16.64
C ILE A 524 7.70 -26.43 -15.50
N ASN A 525 7.71 -27.76 -15.54
CA ASN A 525 7.14 -28.58 -14.49
C ASN A 525 7.90 -28.41 -13.16
N SER A 526 7.31 -28.83 -12.04
CA SER A 526 7.87 -28.58 -10.70
C SER A 526 9.21 -29.30 -10.49
N GLU A 527 9.36 -30.53 -10.99
CA GLU A 527 10.58 -31.32 -10.84
C GLU A 527 11.78 -30.70 -11.57
N ASP A 528 11.59 -30.22 -12.81
CA ASP A 528 12.61 -29.53 -13.57
C ASP A 528 12.96 -28.16 -12.96
N LYS A 529 11.98 -27.45 -12.40
CA LYS A 529 12.22 -26.20 -11.65
C LYS A 529 13.14 -26.44 -10.45
N GLU A 530 12.82 -27.47 -9.65
CA GLU A 530 13.62 -27.84 -8.49
C GLU A 530 15.04 -28.20 -8.89
N LYS A 531 15.20 -29.00 -9.96
CA LYS A 531 16.52 -29.40 -10.48
C LYS A 531 17.33 -28.18 -10.96
N ILE A 532 16.74 -27.27 -11.74
CA ILE A 532 17.41 -26.04 -12.20
C ILE A 532 17.88 -25.21 -11.00
N MET A 533 17.04 -25.10 -9.96
CA MET A 533 17.38 -24.35 -8.76
C MET A 533 18.46 -25.03 -7.92
N GLU A 534 18.44 -26.35 -7.81
CA GLU A 534 19.50 -27.13 -7.17
C GLU A 534 20.84 -27.00 -7.93
N ASP A 535 20.81 -27.07 -9.26
CA ASP A 535 21.98 -26.89 -10.11
C ASP A 535 22.56 -25.47 -10.01
N MET A 536 21.67 -24.45 -9.89
CA MET A 536 22.10 -23.07 -9.61
C MET A 536 22.73 -22.93 -8.22
N HIS A 537 22.14 -23.53 -7.17
CA HIS A 537 22.72 -23.56 -5.83
C HIS A 537 24.07 -24.27 -5.78
N ASN A 538 24.21 -25.38 -6.53
CA ASN A 538 25.42 -26.17 -6.63
C ASN A 538 26.48 -25.57 -7.58
N LYS A 539 26.25 -24.36 -8.11
CA LYS A 539 27.14 -23.61 -9.02
C LYS A 539 27.42 -24.33 -10.34
N LYS A 540 26.49 -25.14 -10.82
CA LYS A 540 26.57 -25.78 -12.15
C LYS A 540 26.02 -24.85 -13.24
N ILE A 541 25.16 -23.90 -12.89
CA ILE A 541 24.60 -22.88 -13.77
C ILE A 541 25.30 -21.57 -13.46
N ASP A 542 25.82 -20.89 -14.48
CA ASP A 542 26.50 -19.59 -14.36
C ASP A 542 25.54 -18.44 -14.55
N ILE A 543 24.60 -18.57 -15.49
CA ILE A 543 23.59 -17.52 -15.82
C ILE A 543 22.21 -18.16 -15.80
N LEU A 544 21.31 -17.62 -14.99
CA LEU A 544 19.91 -18.01 -14.97
C LEU A 544 19.03 -16.91 -15.51
N VAL A 545 18.43 -17.14 -16.68
CA VAL A 545 17.41 -16.26 -17.26
C VAL A 545 16.05 -16.70 -16.72
N SER A 546 15.25 -15.78 -16.17
CA SER A 546 13.94 -16.15 -15.65
C SER A 546 12.88 -15.09 -15.86
N THR A 547 11.62 -15.51 -15.84
CA THR A 547 10.51 -14.62 -15.54
C THR A 547 10.43 -14.38 -14.02
N VAL A 548 9.50 -13.56 -13.54
CA VAL A 548 9.36 -13.11 -12.13
C VAL A 548 9.30 -14.25 -11.07
N VAL A 549 9.35 -15.52 -11.48
CA VAL A 549 9.34 -16.70 -10.59
C VAL A 549 10.46 -16.67 -9.53
N ILE A 550 11.55 -15.91 -9.75
CA ILE A 550 12.66 -15.72 -8.76
C ILE A 550 12.24 -14.82 -7.58
N GLU A 551 11.10 -14.12 -7.66
CA GLU A 551 10.59 -13.28 -6.56
C GLU A 551 10.39 -14.08 -5.26
N VAL A 552 10.26 -15.41 -5.36
CA VAL A 552 9.98 -16.30 -4.24
C VAL A 552 11.25 -16.92 -3.67
N GLY A 553 11.83 -16.24 -2.68
CA GLY A 553 12.56 -16.86 -1.58
C GLY A 553 13.92 -17.53 -1.84
N ILE A 554 14.48 -17.52 -3.04
CA ILE A 554 15.71 -18.28 -3.33
C ILE A 554 16.96 -17.48 -2.92
N ASP A 555 17.80 -18.09 -2.10
CA ASP A 555 19.06 -17.51 -1.61
C ASP A 555 20.28 -18.14 -2.28
N ILE A 556 20.85 -17.43 -3.26
CA ILE A 556 22.08 -17.84 -3.94
C ILE A 556 23.22 -16.90 -3.54
N HIS A 557 24.02 -17.32 -2.58
CA HIS A 557 25.12 -16.52 -2.02
C HIS A 557 26.20 -16.12 -3.04
N ASN A 558 26.36 -16.87 -4.13
CA ASN A 558 27.35 -16.61 -5.17
C ASN A 558 26.81 -15.74 -6.33
N ALA A 559 25.52 -15.40 -6.33
CA ALA A 559 24.95 -14.49 -7.31
C ALA A 559 25.31 -13.05 -6.95
N THR A 560 26.08 -12.39 -7.82
CA THR A 560 26.59 -11.02 -7.58
C THR A 560 26.13 -10.03 -8.63
N LEU A 561 25.47 -10.47 -9.70
CA LEU A 561 24.89 -9.59 -10.70
C LEU A 561 23.42 -9.98 -10.92
N MET A 562 22.57 -8.96 -10.85
CA MET A 562 21.16 -9.01 -11.22
C MET A 562 20.94 -8.09 -12.42
N ILE A 563 20.37 -8.59 -13.49
CA ILE A 563 19.93 -7.78 -14.64
C ILE A 563 18.43 -7.89 -14.71
N ILE A 564 17.77 -6.74 -14.72
CA ILE A 564 16.30 -6.65 -14.83
C ILE A 564 15.98 -6.04 -16.18
N GLU A 565 15.52 -6.87 -17.10
CA GLU A 565 15.14 -6.47 -18.46
C GLU A 565 13.78 -5.77 -18.46
N SER A 566 13.65 -4.73 -19.28
CA SER A 566 12.43 -3.91 -19.36
C SER A 566 11.99 -3.40 -17.98
N ALA A 567 12.92 -2.87 -17.21
CA ALA A 567 12.75 -2.52 -15.80
C ALA A 567 11.64 -1.49 -15.58
N GLU A 568 11.31 -0.64 -16.56
CA GLU A 568 10.20 0.33 -16.51
C GLU A 568 8.82 -0.33 -16.35
N ARG A 569 8.71 -1.64 -16.63
CA ARG A 569 7.46 -2.40 -16.52
C ARG A 569 7.18 -2.94 -15.12
N PHE A 570 8.18 -2.94 -14.25
CA PHE A 570 8.07 -3.44 -12.88
C PHE A 570 7.56 -2.39 -11.90
N GLY A 571 6.90 -2.84 -10.83
CA GLY A 571 6.61 -2.01 -9.67
C GLY A 571 7.88 -1.72 -8.85
N LEU A 572 7.92 -0.57 -8.16
CA LEU A 572 9.11 -0.16 -7.39
C LEU A 572 9.47 -1.17 -6.29
N ASN A 573 8.48 -1.72 -5.60
CA ASN A 573 8.70 -2.76 -4.59
C ASN A 573 9.24 -4.06 -5.19
N GLN A 574 8.80 -4.44 -6.41
CA GLN A 574 9.33 -5.60 -7.11
C GLN A 574 10.80 -5.40 -7.49
N LEU A 575 11.14 -4.23 -8.05
CA LEU A 575 12.53 -3.89 -8.37
C LEU A 575 13.42 -3.97 -7.13
N HIS A 576 12.95 -3.47 -5.98
CA HIS A 576 13.67 -3.55 -4.71
C HIS A 576 13.85 -4.99 -4.22
N GLN A 577 12.82 -5.81 -4.29
CA GLN A 577 12.89 -7.23 -3.91
C GLN A 577 13.86 -8.02 -4.79
N LEU A 578 13.83 -7.79 -6.12
CA LEU A 578 14.77 -8.41 -7.06
C LEU A 578 16.20 -7.94 -6.78
N ARG A 579 16.44 -6.65 -6.58
CA ARG A 579 17.75 -6.13 -6.16
C ARG A 579 18.27 -6.84 -4.92
N GLY A 580 17.42 -7.08 -3.93
CA GLY A 580 17.76 -7.78 -2.69
C GLY A 580 18.11 -9.27 -2.83
N ARG A 581 17.95 -9.86 -4.04
CA ARG A 581 18.33 -11.25 -4.31
C ARG A 581 19.82 -11.45 -4.55
N VAL A 582 20.57 -10.40 -4.83
CA VAL A 582 22.04 -10.40 -4.90
C VAL A 582 22.63 -9.68 -3.69
N GLY A 583 23.96 -9.69 -3.53
CA GLY A 583 24.63 -9.02 -2.42
C GLY A 583 24.47 -9.70 -1.06
N ARG A 584 24.29 -11.02 -1.04
CA ARG A 584 24.19 -11.81 0.20
C ARG A 584 25.51 -12.41 0.66
N GLY A 585 26.55 -12.28 -0.16
CA GLY A 585 27.91 -12.69 0.12
C GLY A 585 28.83 -11.53 0.47
N VAL A 586 30.13 -11.82 0.61
CA VAL A 586 31.19 -10.84 0.87
C VAL A 586 31.68 -10.10 -0.38
N LYS A 587 31.30 -10.58 -1.58
CA LYS A 587 31.67 -9.97 -2.86
C LYS A 587 30.83 -8.72 -3.13
N GLU A 588 31.38 -7.78 -3.89
CA GLU A 588 30.61 -6.63 -4.42
C GLU A 588 29.56 -7.12 -5.41
N SER A 589 28.43 -6.47 -5.43
CA SER A 589 27.30 -6.90 -6.23
C SER A 589 26.64 -5.73 -6.94
N ASP A 590 26.22 -5.97 -8.17
CA ASP A 590 25.59 -5.00 -9.03
C ASP A 590 24.15 -5.42 -9.36
N CYS A 591 23.27 -4.43 -9.49
CA CYS A 591 21.92 -4.59 -10.02
C CYS A 591 21.73 -3.63 -11.18
N VAL A 592 21.52 -4.18 -12.36
CA VAL A 592 21.28 -3.45 -13.60
C VAL A 592 19.79 -3.36 -13.85
N PHE A 593 19.30 -2.13 -14.03
CA PHE A 593 17.95 -1.83 -14.50
C PHE A 593 18.06 -1.44 -15.98
N HIS A 594 17.66 -2.35 -16.85
CA HIS A 594 17.75 -2.17 -18.30
C HIS A 594 16.38 -1.79 -18.86
N VAL A 595 16.31 -0.65 -19.55
CA VAL A 595 15.09 -0.20 -20.24
C VAL A 595 14.90 -1.02 -21.52
N THR A 596 13.66 -1.27 -21.91
CA THR A 596 13.33 -2.02 -23.13
C THR A 596 14.14 -1.53 -24.34
N ASP A 597 14.71 -2.47 -25.11
CA ASP A 597 15.47 -2.18 -26.33
C ASP A 597 14.77 -1.17 -27.24
N GLY A 598 15.52 -0.18 -27.69
CA GLY A 598 15.02 0.92 -28.54
C GLY A 598 14.27 2.02 -27.79
N LYS A 599 14.16 1.92 -26.45
CA LYS A 599 13.61 2.97 -25.60
C LYS A 599 14.69 3.67 -24.77
N ASN A 600 14.40 4.89 -24.36
CA ASN A 600 15.21 5.68 -23.44
C ASN A 600 14.33 6.32 -22.38
N MET A 601 14.94 7.04 -21.43
CA MET A 601 14.20 7.71 -20.33
C MET A 601 13.17 8.72 -20.82
N GLU A 602 13.30 9.28 -22.03
CA GLU A 602 12.34 10.24 -22.58
C GLU A 602 11.09 9.55 -23.15
N THR A 603 11.22 8.32 -23.64
CA THR A 603 10.16 7.57 -24.33
C THR A 603 9.30 6.69 -23.44
N ILE A 604 9.74 6.42 -22.22
CA ILE A 604 8.96 5.67 -21.23
C ILE A 604 7.98 6.58 -20.49
N THR A 605 7.03 5.98 -19.77
CA THR A 605 6.03 6.74 -19.02
C THR A 605 6.65 7.53 -17.86
N GLU A 606 6.08 8.67 -17.50
CA GLU A 606 6.55 9.47 -16.35
C GLU A 606 6.60 8.67 -15.04
N VAL A 607 5.63 7.79 -14.84
CA VAL A 607 5.60 6.85 -13.69
C VAL A 607 6.80 5.89 -13.73
N GLY A 608 7.13 5.36 -14.91
CA GLY A 608 8.30 4.50 -15.12
C GLY A 608 9.61 5.23 -14.81
N LYS A 609 9.76 6.48 -15.29
CA LYS A 609 10.93 7.33 -14.99
C LYS A 609 11.12 7.53 -13.51
N LYS A 610 10.06 7.98 -12.80
CA LYS A 610 10.09 8.22 -11.36
C LYS A 610 10.49 6.96 -10.58
N ARG A 611 9.99 5.78 -10.97
CA ARG A 611 10.35 4.51 -10.34
C ARG A 611 11.82 4.15 -10.55
N LEU A 612 12.32 4.26 -11.78
CA LEU A 612 13.71 3.93 -12.10
C LEU A 612 14.69 4.90 -11.44
N GLN A 613 14.39 6.18 -11.39
CA GLN A 613 15.18 7.16 -10.65
C GLN A 613 15.20 6.84 -9.14
N ALA A 614 14.02 6.58 -8.56
CA ALA A 614 13.91 6.28 -7.14
C ALA A 614 14.72 5.04 -6.72
N ILE A 615 14.68 3.94 -7.51
CA ILE A 615 15.41 2.70 -7.18
C ILE A 615 16.92 2.85 -7.30
N VAL A 616 17.41 3.71 -8.20
CA VAL A 616 18.84 3.97 -8.37
C VAL A 616 19.37 4.87 -7.25
N GLU A 617 18.61 5.89 -6.86
CA GLU A 617 19.02 6.87 -5.85
C GLU A 617 18.88 6.36 -4.41
N ASN A 618 18.03 5.37 -4.16
CA ASN A 618 17.73 4.93 -2.80
C ASN A 618 17.96 3.43 -2.61
N ASN A 619 18.68 3.10 -1.54
CA ASN A 619 18.90 1.70 -1.11
C ASN A 619 17.97 1.26 0.01
N ASP A 620 17.30 2.18 0.70
CA ASP A 620 16.38 1.91 1.81
C ASP A 620 15.00 1.49 1.28
N GLY A 621 14.58 0.26 1.63
CA GLY A 621 13.31 -0.30 1.20
C GLY A 621 12.09 0.43 1.78
N PHE A 622 12.18 0.98 2.98
CA PHE A 622 11.09 1.77 3.58
C PHE A 622 10.87 3.07 2.80
N LYS A 623 11.96 3.78 2.50
CA LYS A 623 11.91 5.00 1.69
C LYS A 623 11.37 4.74 0.28
N LEU A 624 11.79 3.63 -0.33
CA LEU A 624 11.27 3.22 -1.64
C LEU A 624 9.78 2.91 -1.59
N SER A 625 9.30 2.28 -0.53
CA SER A 625 7.86 2.02 -0.36
C SER A 625 7.05 3.30 -0.18
N GLU A 626 7.57 4.30 0.52
CA GLU A 626 6.94 5.62 0.64
C GLU A 626 6.86 6.32 -0.72
N ILE A 627 7.96 6.29 -1.50
CA ILE A 627 7.98 6.84 -2.86
C ILE A 627 7.00 6.08 -3.79
N ASP A 628 6.91 4.74 -3.71
CA ASP A 628 5.97 3.96 -4.52
C ASP A 628 4.51 4.34 -4.23
N LEU A 629 4.19 4.59 -2.95
CA LEU A 629 2.88 5.09 -2.55
C LEU A 629 2.56 6.46 -3.17
N GLN A 630 3.50 7.39 -3.13
CA GLN A 630 3.36 8.72 -3.73
C GLN A 630 3.15 8.62 -5.25
N ILE A 631 3.98 7.84 -5.95
CA ILE A 631 3.87 7.62 -7.40
C ILE A 631 2.52 7.01 -7.79
N ARG A 632 2.02 6.03 -7.03
CA ARG A 632 0.69 5.41 -7.28
C ARG A 632 -0.46 6.38 -7.06
N GLY A 633 -0.31 7.31 -6.12
CA GLY A 633 -1.32 8.31 -5.82
C GLY A 633 -1.51 9.36 -6.93
N GLU A 634 -0.49 9.66 -7.71
CA GLU A 634 -0.57 10.54 -8.88
C GLU A 634 -1.34 9.89 -10.05
N GLY A 635 -1.41 8.55 -10.11
CA GLY A 635 -2.24 7.80 -11.07
C GLY A 635 -3.61 7.51 -10.47
N LYS A 636 -4.71 7.91 -11.11
CA LYS A 636 -6.09 7.62 -10.68
C LYS A 636 -6.23 6.18 -10.21
N VAL A 637 -6.55 5.99 -8.93
CA VAL A 637 -6.93 4.70 -8.37
C VAL A 637 -8.33 4.33 -8.90
N THR A 638 -8.36 3.71 -10.06
CA THR A 638 -9.51 2.91 -10.50
C THR A 638 -9.09 1.44 -10.31
N GLY A 639 -9.32 0.89 -9.13
CA GLY A 639 -9.05 -0.53 -8.91
C GLY A 639 -9.25 -0.92 -7.46
N THR A 640 -10.31 -1.68 -7.24
CA THR A 640 -10.59 -2.57 -6.09
C THR A 640 -10.17 -2.06 -4.73
N SER A 641 -11.15 -1.53 -4.01
CA SER A 641 -11.13 -1.32 -2.56
C SER A 641 -10.67 -2.62 -1.86
N GLN A 642 -9.48 -2.62 -1.28
CA GLN A 642 -9.20 -3.54 -0.18
C GLN A 642 -10.21 -3.24 0.91
N SER A 643 -10.92 -4.27 1.35
CA SER A 643 -11.96 -4.19 2.38
C SER A 643 -11.43 -3.43 3.60
N GLY A 644 -12.10 -2.33 3.96
CA GLY A 644 -11.84 -1.54 5.16
C GLY A 644 -11.35 -0.10 4.95
N MET A 645 -10.60 0.22 3.88
CA MET A 645 -10.13 1.60 3.61
C MET A 645 -11.14 2.48 2.86
N SER A 646 -12.25 1.91 2.37
CA SER A 646 -13.26 2.63 1.59
C SER A 646 -14.04 3.68 2.39
N ASP A 647 -13.97 3.65 3.71
CA ASP A 647 -14.75 4.52 4.59
C ASP A 647 -14.07 5.86 4.87
N LEU A 648 -12.76 6.00 4.62
CA LEU A 648 -12.06 7.29 4.68
C LEU A 648 -12.53 8.20 3.54
N LYS A 649 -13.00 9.40 3.87
CA LYS A 649 -13.53 10.37 2.90
C LYS A 649 -12.58 11.54 2.64
N VAL A 650 -11.74 11.88 3.60
CA VAL A 650 -10.83 13.03 3.59
C VAL A 650 -9.39 12.62 3.76
N ALA A 651 -9.12 11.75 4.72
CA ALA A 651 -7.79 11.25 5.01
C ALA A 651 -7.28 10.33 3.88
N ASP A 652 -6.03 10.53 3.50
CA ASP A 652 -5.32 9.65 2.58
C ASP A 652 -4.03 9.17 3.25
N ILE A 653 -4.00 7.90 3.61
CA ILE A 653 -2.87 7.29 4.33
C ILE A 653 -1.55 7.45 3.58
N ARG A 654 -1.60 7.65 2.26
CA ARG A 654 -0.43 7.81 1.39
C ARG A 654 0.26 9.16 1.56
N TYR A 655 -0.51 10.20 1.87
CA TYR A 655 -0.04 11.59 1.91
C TYR A 655 -0.07 12.20 3.32
N ASP A 656 -0.91 11.68 4.21
CA ASP A 656 -1.20 12.29 5.51
C ASP A 656 -0.39 11.68 6.67
N TYR A 657 0.88 11.32 6.42
CA TYR A 657 1.75 10.69 7.43
C TYR A 657 1.87 11.51 8.71
N ASP A 658 2.18 12.79 8.59
CA ASP A 658 2.38 13.67 9.74
C ASP A 658 1.09 13.86 10.54
N ILE A 659 -0.06 13.89 9.85
CA ILE A 659 -1.38 13.98 10.47
C ILE A 659 -1.68 12.68 11.24
N LEU A 660 -1.38 11.52 10.64
CA LEU A 660 -1.58 10.23 11.30
C LEU A 660 -0.69 10.10 12.54
N GLN A 661 0.57 10.52 12.48
CA GLN A 661 1.46 10.50 13.66
C GLN A 661 0.94 11.43 14.76
N SER A 662 0.53 12.63 14.40
CA SER A 662 -0.05 13.60 15.33
C SER A 662 -1.34 13.08 15.98
N SER A 663 -2.20 12.42 15.19
CA SER A 663 -3.43 11.81 15.70
C SER A 663 -3.14 10.64 16.65
N LYS A 664 -2.11 9.85 16.35
CA LYS A 664 -1.68 8.76 17.24
C LYS A 664 -1.15 9.29 18.56
N ASP A 665 -0.27 10.29 18.52
CA ASP A 665 0.25 10.94 19.73
C ASP A 665 -0.91 11.51 20.59
N TYR A 666 -1.86 12.18 19.95
CA TYR A 666 -3.06 12.66 20.64
C TYR A 666 -3.85 11.52 21.28
N PHE A 667 -4.11 10.44 20.52
CA PHE A 667 -4.91 9.31 20.98
C PHE A 667 -4.26 8.57 22.16
N GLU A 668 -2.94 8.41 22.16
CA GLU A 668 -2.21 7.71 23.22
C GLU A 668 -2.02 8.57 24.48
N ASN A 669 -1.85 9.88 24.36
CA ASN A 669 -1.38 10.73 25.45
C ASN A 669 -2.41 11.74 25.99
N ASN A 670 -3.42 12.12 25.19
CA ASN A 670 -4.29 13.25 25.51
C ASN A 670 -5.77 12.88 25.64
N ILE A 671 -6.18 11.67 25.23
CA ILE A 671 -7.59 11.28 25.29
C ILE A 671 -8.02 11.06 26.76
N THR A 672 -9.09 11.75 27.13
CA THR A 672 -9.80 11.52 28.39
C THR A 672 -10.85 10.42 28.21
N THR A 673 -11.25 9.76 29.30
CA THR A 673 -12.30 8.72 29.28
C THR A 673 -13.62 9.22 28.70
N ILE A 674 -13.96 10.50 28.90
CA ILE A 674 -15.19 11.12 28.37
C ILE A 674 -15.09 11.28 26.86
N ASN A 675 -13.97 11.80 26.37
CA ASN A 675 -13.75 11.99 24.94
C ASN A 675 -13.65 10.65 24.21
N GLU A 676 -13.08 9.61 24.85
CA GLU A 676 -13.01 8.27 24.28
C GLU A 676 -14.39 7.69 24.00
N ALA A 677 -15.34 7.83 24.92
CA ALA A 677 -16.71 7.35 24.72
C ALA A 677 -17.41 8.05 23.55
N LEU A 678 -17.24 9.38 23.40
CA LEU A 678 -17.75 10.14 22.28
C LEU A 678 -17.14 9.67 20.95
N ILE A 679 -15.80 9.49 20.92
CA ILE A 679 -15.08 9.06 19.74
C ILE A 679 -15.52 7.65 19.31
N GLN A 680 -15.71 6.72 20.26
CA GLN A 680 -16.18 5.36 19.97
C GLN A 680 -17.59 5.35 19.37
N GLU A 681 -18.50 6.18 19.95
CA GLU A 681 -19.86 6.29 19.44
C GLU A 681 -19.88 6.84 18.01
N GLU A 682 -19.15 7.91 17.75
CA GLU A 682 -19.06 8.52 16.43
C GLU A 682 -18.34 7.60 15.43
N ALA A 683 -17.28 6.89 15.85
CA ALA A 683 -16.55 5.95 15.00
C ALA A 683 -17.45 4.83 14.46
N LYS A 684 -18.34 4.27 15.29
CA LYS A 684 -19.31 3.23 14.88
C LYS A 684 -20.27 3.75 13.79
N ILE A 685 -20.67 4.99 13.89
CA ILE A 685 -21.54 5.63 12.92
C ILE A 685 -20.80 5.90 11.60
N LEU A 686 -19.59 6.43 11.71
CA LEU A 686 -18.83 6.93 10.58
C LEU A 686 -18.14 5.82 9.78
N PHE A 687 -17.85 4.69 10.42
CA PHE A 687 -17.13 3.54 9.86
C PHE A 687 -17.89 2.22 10.06
N PRO A 688 -19.10 2.08 9.51
CA PRO A 688 -19.98 0.92 9.76
C PRO A 688 -19.41 -0.40 9.23
N ASN A 689 -18.49 -0.37 8.26
CA ASN A 689 -17.87 -1.58 7.73
C ASN A 689 -16.78 -2.15 8.66
N PHE A 690 -16.11 -1.29 9.41
CA PHE A 690 -15.14 -1.72 10.43
C PHE A 690 -15.82 -2.33 11.65
N SER A 691 -16.98 -1.82 12.07
CA SER A 691 -17.74 -2.35 13.19
C SER A 691 -18.32 -3.74 12.92
N LYS A 692 -18.58 -4.10 11.64
CA LYS A 692 -19.05 -5.44 11.24
C LYS A 692 -17.95 -6.52 11.24
N VAL A 693 -16.69 -6.14 11.40
CA VAL A 693 -15.58 -7.11 11.54
C VAL A 693 -15.68 -7.86 12.88
N GLU A 694 -16.41 -7.33 13.87
CA GLU A 694 -16.72 -8.02 15.14
C GLU A 694 -17.55 -9.31 14.95
N ASP A 695 -18.48 -9.35 13.99
CA ASP A 695 -19.31 -10.54 13.72
C ASP A 695 -18.59 -11.63 12.92
N SER A 696 -17.40 -11.35 12.40
CA SER A 696 -16.61 -12.27 11.57
C SER A 696 -15.28 -12.69 12.23
N THR A 697 -14.99 -12.17 13.41
CA THR A 697 -13.85 -12.60 14.24
C THR A 697 -14.27 -13.46 15.39
#